data_4316a0725f16d4aa89a7b1347d28b7b3
#
_entry.id   4316a0725f16d4aa89a7b1347d28b7b3
#
_cell.length_a   1.000
_cell.length_b   1.000
_cell.length_c   1.000
_cell.angle_alpha   90.00
_cell.angle_beta   90.00
_cell.angle_gamma   90.00
#
_symmetry.space_group_name_H-M   'P 1'
#
loop_
_entity.id
_entity.type
_entity.pdbx_description
1 polymer ?
#
loop_
_entity_poly.entity_id
_entity_poly.type
_entity_poly.pdbx_seq_one_letter_code
_entity_poly.pdbx_strand_id
1 'polypeptide(L)'
;MNEKTINEQYAYIRTLLEEKRLKEALMQLESLLWQCPDWDLRTRLEQLQTSYKYMLEYMKQGANDPERWNLYQKMVSDTWGIADQSRLLILDNASSRYYHEVRRTPKSPDLSNYGLKTILHILESFNDDLAVSGLLSDEKMDEVLKRHEDTLKFMFIRTWTNSAWTPEDEEDAKAMLASELLPGDDLCLFVSALTLSLMECFDLRKIMWLLNAYEHPNVNVSQRALVGAMIIFHIYRSRLTFYPELIKRVDLMEEIPSFREDVARIYRQMLLCQETEKIDKKMREEIIPEMLKNVSSMKNMRFGFEESDEENNDMNPDWEDAFEKSGLGDKLREMNELQLEGADVYMSTFAALKNYPFFREVHNWFYPFSKQQSNVLKAMKQAGNQGGSLLDLILQSGFFSNSDKYSLFFTIHQLPQSQQDMMLSQLNEQQVAELAEKSNVETMKKFNERPGTVSNQYLHDLYRFFKLSVRKSEFRDIFKEKLDLHHVPALDNILHWEDVLFPIADFYLSKERWDEAIEIYEELETIGGFEGESAEYYQKFGYALQKRKKYAEAIQAYLKADTLKPDNIWNNRHLAICYRLNRNYQVAITYYKKVEEAAPEDTNVTFHIGSCLAELGQYEEALNYFFKLDFIENNCIKAWRGIGWCSFISQKHEQAMKYYEKIIEQKPLAIDYMNAGHVAWVMGDIQKASVF
;
A
#
# COMPACT_ATOMS: atom_id res chain seq x y z
N MET A 1 13.40 18.66 30.00
CA MET A 1 13.82 17.78 28.89
C MET A 1 13.23 18.29 27.58
N ASN A 2 13.89 18.04 26.45
CA ASN A 2 13.30 18.32 25.16
C ASN A 2 12.47 17.11 24.69
N GLU A 3 11.59 17.32 23.71
CA GLU A 3 10.71 16.28 23.15
C GLU A 3 11.48 15.03 22.69
N LYS A 4 12.63 15.21 22.07
CA LYS A 4 13.48 14.09 21.58
C LYS A 4 13.90 13.16 22.71
N THR A 5 14.41 13.72 23.80
CA THR A 5 14.88 12.93 24.96
C THR A 5 13.73 12.16 25.65
N ILE A 6 12.54 12.77 25.73
CA ILE A 6 11.36 12.12 26.30
C ILE A 6 10.96 10.91 25.42
N ASN A 7 10.94 11.08 24.12
CA ASN A 7 10.60 10.00 23.18
C ASN A 7 11.67 8.89 23.17
N GLU A 8 12.97 9.22 23.30
CA GLU A 8 14.07 8.24 23.41
C GLU A 8 13.92 7.41 24.70
N GLN A 9 13.64 8.05 25.83
CA GLN A 9 13.46 7.38 27.10
C GLN A 9 12.21 6.47 27.08
N TYR A 10 11.10 6.96 26.50
CA TYR A 10 9.91 6.14 26.30
C TYR A 10 10.17 4.95 25.38
N ALA A 11 10.88 5.14 24.27
CA ALA A 11 11.26 4.06 23.36
C ALA A 11 12.09 2.98 24.05
N TYR A 12 13.02 3.39 24.95
CA TYR A 12 13.80 2.45 25.74
C TYR A 12 12.94 1.64 26.71
N ILE A 13 11.98 2.28 27.42
CA ILE A 13 11.02 1.58 28.29
C ILE A 13 10.22 0.57 27.44
N ARG A 14 9.79 0.96 26.25
CA ARG A 14 9.06 0.09 25.33
C ARG A 14 9.87 -1.15 24.97
N THR A 15 11.13 -0.99 24.58
CA THR A 15 12.02 -2.11 24.25
C THR A 15 12.17 -3.06 25.44
N LEU A 16 12.34 -2.54 26.65
CA LEU A 16 12.45 -3.37 27.85
C LEU A 16 11.19 -4.20 28.13
N LEU A 17 9.99 -3.64 27.88
CA LEU A 17 8.72 -4.36 28.02
C LEU A 17 8.54 -5.43 26.95
N GLU A 18 8.93 -5.14 25.71
CA GLU A 18 8.96 -6.09 24.58
C GLU A 18 9.91 -7.27 24.87
N GLU A 19 11.06 -7.00 25.47
CA GLU A 19 12.05 -7.99 25.93
C GLU A 19 11.65 -8.72 27.21
N LYS A 20 10.48 -8.44 27.78
CA LYS A 20 9.97 -9.00 29.05
C LYS A 20 10.86 -8.68 30.28
N ARG A 21 11.59 -7.59 30.25
CA ARG A 21 12.46 -7.09 31.32
C ARG A 21 11.73 -6.10 32.21
N LEU A 22 10.63 -6.56 32.81
CA LEU A 22 9.70 -5.71 33.59
C LEU A 22 10.38 -4.94 34.72
N LYS A 23 11.32 -5.56 35.48
CA LYS A 23 12.04 -4.87 36.55
C LYS A 23 12.75 -3.61 36.07
N GLU A 24 13.48 -3.72 34.98
CA GLU A 24 14.24 -2.60 34.42
C GLU A 24 13.31 -1.55 33.82
N ALA A 25 12.23 -2.00 33.16
CA ALA A 25 11.20 -1.10 32.65
C ALA A 25 10.58 -0.25 33.78
N LEU A 26 10.22 -0.84 34.92
CA LEU A 26 9.68 -0.13 36.08
C LEU A 26 10.67 0.90 36.63
N MET A 27 11.98 0.59 36.70
CA MET A 27 13.02 1.53 37.13
C MET A 27 13.17 2.73 36.16
N GLN A 28 13.15 2.46 34.85
CA GLN A 28 13.22 3.53 33.85
C GLN A 28 11.96 4.38 33.83
N LEU A 29 10.80 3.78 34.01
CA LEU A 29 9.52 4.48 34.12
C LEU A 29 9.47 5.40 35.34
N GLU A 30 10.01 4.97 36.49
CA GLU A 30 10.16 5.80 37.66
C GLU A 30 10.99 7.06 37.37
N SER A 31 12.12 6.90 36.64
CA SER A 31 12.94 8.02 36.18
C SER A 31 12.18 8.99 35.26
N LEU A 32 11.32 8.48 34.35
CA LEU A 32 10.48 9.30 33.48
C LEU A 32 9.44 10.07 34.30
N LEU A 33 8.80 9.42 35.26
CA LEU A 33 7.75 9.98 36.11
C LEU A 33 8.22 11.13 37.03
N TRP A 34 9.52 11.25 37.33
CA TRP A 34 10.02 12.42 38.04
C TRP A 34 9.69 13.75 37.37
N GLN A 35 9.42 13.72 36.05
CA GLN A 35 9.07 14.91 35.27
C GLN A 35 7.55 15.03 35.01
N CYS A 36 6.80 14.02 35.37
CA CYS A 36 5.36 14.02 35.19
C CYS A 36 4.67 14.81 36.32
N PRO A 37 3.76 15.73 35.99
CA PRO A 37 3.04 16.51 37.01
C PRO A 37 1.97 15.71 37.75
N ASP A 38 1.68 14.49 37.29
CA ASP A 38 0.57 13.68 37.82
C ASP A 38 1.03 12.76 38.95
N TRP A 39 0.46 12.95 40.15
CA TRP A 39 0.73 12.13 41.33
C TRP A 39 0.03 10.78 41.32
N ASP A 40 -1.12 10.64 40.66
CA ASP A 40 -1.83 9.38 40.55
C ASP A 40 -0.98 8.33 39.81
N LEU A 41 -0.36 8.71 38.72
CA LEU A 41 0.52 7.82 37.97
C LEU A 41 1.74 7.33 38.78
N ARG A 42 2.26 8.18 39.70
CA ARG A 42 3.34 7.76 40.59
C ARG A 42 2.82 6.74 41.65
N THR A 43 1.68 7.01 42.22
CA THR A 43 1.04 6.08 43.17
C THR A 43 0.76 4.73 42.52
N ARG A 44 0.24 4.73 41.30
CA ARG A 44 0.00 3.50 40.54
C ARG A 44 1.29 2.74 40.23
N LEU A 45 2.38 3.44 39.92
CA LEU A 45 3.70 2.81 39.70
C LEU A 45 4.22 2.16 41.00
N GLU A 46 4.14 2.86 42.16
CA GLU A 46 4.56 2.32 43.46
C GLU A 46 3.77 1.06 43.86
N GLN A 47 2.45 1.05 43.59
CA GLN A 47 1.62 -0.14 43.78
C GLN A 47 2.05 -1.31 42.87
N LEU A 48 2.39 -1.00 41.64
CA LEU A 48 2.84 -2.00 40.67
C LEU A 48 4.20 -2.59 41.06
N GLN A 49 5.16 -1.73 41.45
CA GLN A 49 6.48 -2.16 41.96
C GLN A 49 6.34 -3.04 43.20
N THR A 50 5.43 -2.68 44.10
CA THR A 50 5.14 -3.45 45.31
C THR A 50 4.55 -4.83 44.97
N SER A 51 3.56 -4.87 44.08
CA SER A 51 2.95 -6.11 43.61
C SER A 51 3.97 -7.03 42.92
N TYR A 52 4.81 -6.46 42.11
CA TYR A 52 5.90 -7.20 41.44
C TYR A 52 6.90 -7.80 42.42
N LYS A 53 7.27 -7.01 43.47
CA LYS A 53 8.15 -7.48 44.53
C LYS A 53 7.53 -8.67 45.29
N TYR A 54 6.26 -8.58 45.67
CA TYR A 54 5.56 -9.69 46.33
C TYR A 54 5.49 -10.93 45.44
N MET A 55 5.18 -10.78 44.18
CA MET A 55 5.17 -11.92 43.23
C MET A 55 6.54 -12.63 43.23
N LEU A 56 7.66 -11.87 43.18
CA LEU A 56 9.00 -12.43 43.21
C LEU A 56 9.33 -13.12 44.56
N GLU A 57 8.88 -12.56 45.68
CA GLU A 57 9.07 -13.17 47.02
C GLU A 57 8.31 -14.51 47.13
N TYR A 58 7.07 -14.60 46.67
CA TYR A 58 6.31 -15.84 46.60
C TYR A 58 6.97 -16.88 45.71
N MET A 59 7.49 -16.46 44.57
CA MET A 59 8.26 -17.36 43.68
C MET A 59 9.49 -17.93 44.38
N LYS A 60 10.24 -17.08 45.13
CA LYS A 60 11.40 -17.49 45.88
C LYS A 60 11.08 -18.49 46.97
N GLN A 61 9.89 -18.42 47.57
CA GLN A 61 9.36 -19.35 48.60
C GLN A 61 8.84 -20.66 47.99
N GLY A 62 8.89 -20.82 46.66
CA GLY A 62 8.46 -22.04 45.95
C GLY A 62 6.94 -22.15 45.75
N ALA A 63 6.20 -21.06 45.96
CA ALA A 63 4.75 -21.05 45.69
C ALA A 63 4.51 -21.21 44.16
N ASN A 64 3.72 -22.20 43.80
CA ASN A 64 3.29 -22.42 42.42
C ASN A 64 1.84 -21.91 42.27
N ASP A 65 1.70 -20.67 41.76
CA ASP A 65 0.43 -20.05 41.49
C ASP A 65 0.10 -20.18 40.00
N PRO A 66 -0.98 -20.86 39.59
CA PRO A 66 -1.39 -20.99 38.20
C PRO A 66 -1.76 -19.65 37.57
N GLU A 67 -2.24 -18.68 38.35
CA GLU A 67 -2.63 -17.33 37.87
C GLU A 67 -1.46 -16.36 37.76
N ARG A 68 -0.24 -16.79 38.13
CA ARG A 68 0.95 -15.93 38.11
C ARG A 68 1.23 -15.32 36.75
N TRP A 69 1.01 -16.09 35.69
CA TRP A 69 1.24 -15.61 34.32
C TRP A 69 0.25 -14.50 33.96
N ASN A 70 -1.01 -14.66 34.29
CA ASN A 70 -2.05 -13.66 34.09
C ASN A 70 -1.75 -12.38 34.87
N LEU A 71 -1.31 -12.53 36.11
CA LEU A 71 -0.86 -11.38 36.92
C LEU A 71 0.33 -10.67 36.31
N TYR A 72 1.32 -11.40 35.83
CA TYR A 72 2.47 -10.82 35.15
C TYR A 72 2.06 -10.06 33.87
N GLN A 73 1.22 -10.63 33.02
CA GLN A 73 0.70 -9.97 31.84
C GLN A 73 -0.02 -8.67 32.18
N LYS A 74 -0.85 -8.71 33.22
CA LYS A 74 -1.53 -7.52 33.73
C LYS A 74 -0.54 -6.45 34.20
N MET A 75 0.49 -6.82 34.95
CA MET A 75 1.53 -5.87 35.37
C MET A 75 2.24 -5.24 34.18
N VAL A 76 2.52 -5.99 33.12
CA VAL A 76 3.13 -5.47 31.89
C VAL A 76 2.18 -4.51 31.20
N SER A 77 0.90 -4.86 31.04
CA SER A 77 -0.10 -3.98 30.41
C SER A 77 -0.33 -2.69 31.21
N ASP A 78 -0.36 -2.76 32.53
CA ASP A 78 -0.48 -1.58 33.42
C ASP A 78 0.77 -0.68 33.31
N THR A 79 1.97 -1.28 33.23
CA THR A 79 3.23 -0.54 33.03
C THR A 79 3.22 0.22 31.69
N TRP A 80 2.74 -0.41 30.62
CA TRP A 80 2.52 0.24 29.34
C TRP A 80 1.58 1.43 29.45
N GLY A 81 0.44 1.27 30.11
CA GLY A 81 -0.55 2.32 30.30
C GLY A 81 0.00 3.53 31.07
N ILE A 82 0.79 3.29 32.14
CA ILE A 82 1.46 4.37 32.88
C ILE A 82 2.49 5.07 32.00
N ALA A 83 3.29 4.32 31.23
CA ALA A 83 4.32 4.89 30.36
C ALA A 83 3.71 5.79 29.26
N ASP A 84 2.63 5.34 28.61
CA ASP A 84 1.92 6.09 27.59
C ASP A 84 1.36 7.41 28.13
N GLN A 85 0.63 7.35 29.26
CA GLN A 85 0.03 8.51 29.88
C GLN A 85 1.09 9.50 30.37
N SER A 86 2.17 9.01 30.98
CA SER A 86 3.28 9.84 31.46
C SER A 86 3.95 10.57 30.30
N ARG A 87 4.25 9.86 29.21
CA ARG A 87 4.83 10.45 28.00
C ARG A 87 3.98 11.61 27.49
N LEU A 88 2.66 11.39 27.33
CA LEU A 88 1.76 12.43 26.81
C LEU A 88 1.70 13.64 27.72
N LEU A 89 1.56 13.47 29.04
CA LEU A 89 1.49 14.58 30.01
C LEU A 89 2.78 15.39 30.07
N ILE A 90 3.93 14.73 29.92
CA ILE A 90 5.22 15.43 29.88
C ILE A 90 5.35 16.18 28.56
N LEU A 91 4.97 15.58 27.41
CA LEU A 91 5.00 16.19 26.09
C LEU A 91 4.02 17.36 25.95
N ASP A 92 2.90 17.35 26.67
CA ASP A 92 1.97 18.47 26.70
C ASP A 92 2.66 19.79 27.11
N ASN A 93 3.73 19.72 27.89
CA ASN A 93 4.52 20.90 28.28
C ASN A 93 5.80 21.11 27.47
N ALA A 94 6.30 20.09 26.76
CA ALA A 94 7.60 20.10 26.11
C ALA A 94 7.54 20.12 24.57
N SER A 95 6.42 19.75 23.97
CA SER A 95 6.25 19.64 22.52
C SER A 95 5.53 20.86 21.94
N SER A 96 5.95 21.24 20.71
CA SER A 96 5.28 22.24 19.88
C SER A 96 4.32 21.65 18.83
N ARG A 97 4.13 20.31 18.83
CA ARG A 97 3.18 19.65 17.92
C ARG A 97 1.76 20.14 18.17
N TYR A 98 1.00 20.31 17.11
CA TYR A 98 -0.40 20.76 17.17
C TYR A 98 -1.28 19.91 18.08
N TYR A 99 -1.06 18.61 18.11
CA TYR A 99 -1.73 17.70 19.04
C TYR A 99 -1.62 18.17 20.49
N HIS A 100 -0.41 18.48 20.96
CA HIS A 100 -0.15 18.93 22.33
C HIS A 100 -0.58 20.39 22.55
N GLU A 101 -0.50 21.23 21.50
CA GLU A 101 -1.02 22.60 21.54
C GLU A 101 -2.53 22.62 21.81
N VAL A 102 -3.28 21.82 21.07
CA VAL A 102 -4.74 21.70 21.24
C VAL A 102 -5.11 21.12 22.60
N ARG A 103 -4.35 20.16 23.12
CA ARG A 103 -4.58 19.60 24.46
C ARG A 103 -4.37 20.64 25.56
N ARG A 104 -3.41 21.55 25.42
CA ARG A 104 -3.14 22.63 26.38
C ARG A 104 -4.11 23.78 26.30
N THR A 105 -4.68 24.02 25.10
CA THR A 105 -5.57 25.17 24.87
C THR A 105 -6.82 25.01 25.75
N PRO A 106 -7.09 25.99 26.61
CA PRO A 106 -8.32 25.99 27.42
C PRO A 106 -9.53 25.90 26.48
N LYS A 107 -10.37 24.91 26.69
CA LYS A 107 -11.66 24.83 25.98
C LYS A 107 -12.49 26.03 26.38
N SER A 108 -13.24 26.63 25.44
CA SER A 108 -14.16 27.71 25.78
C SER A 108 -15.09 27.23 26.91
N PRO A 109 -15.47 28.09 27.86
CA PRO A 109 -16.31 27.69 29.00
C PRO A 109 -17.59 26.96 28.56
N ASP A 110 -18.12 27.35 27.41
CA ASP A 110 -19.36 26.78 26.84
C ASP A 110 -19.17 25.34 26.32
N LEU A 111 -17.95 25.02 25.82
CA LEU A 111 -17.65 23.69 25.24
C LEU A 111 -16.91 22.76 26.22
N SER A 112 -16.28 23.32 27.26
CA SER A 112 -15.50 22.52 28.23
C SER A 112 -16.33 21.46 28.96
N ASN A 113 -17.63 21.69 29.12
CA ASN A 113 -18.58 20.82 29.83
C ASN A 113 -19.31 19.83 28.89
N TYR A 114 -19.08 19.89 27.57
CA TYR A 114 -19.75 18.97 26.64
C TYR A 114 -19.07 17.60 26.64
N GLY A 115 -19.65 16.65 27.37
CA GLY A 115 -19.37 15.22 27.23
C GLY A 115 -19.79 14.70 25.85
N LEU A 116 -19.40 13.48 25.52
CA LEU A 116 -19.83 12.81 24.28
C LEU A 116 -21.35 12.69 24.19
N LYS A 117 -22.03 12.50 25.32
CA LYS A 117 -23.50 12.45 25.42
C LYS A 117 -24.16 13.76 24.96
N THR A 118 -23.64 14.91 25.38
CA THR A 118 -24.19 16.21 24.96
C THR A 118 -23.95 16.45 23.47
N ILE A 119 -22.76 16.06 22.96
CA ILE A 119 -22.45 16.14 21.54
C ILE A 119 -23.41 15.29 20.73
N LEU A 120 -23.66 14.03 21.17
CA LEU A 120 -24.62 13.13 20.53
C LEU A 120 -26.00 13.80 20.39
N HIS A 121 -26.55 14.34 21.45
CA HIS A 121 -27.86 15.00 21.40
C HIS A 121 -27.92 16.17 20.43
N ILE A 122 -26.84 16.95 20.28
CA ILE A 122 -26.78 18.06 19.33
C ILE A 122 -26.74 17.52 17.89
N LEU A 123 -26.00 16.42 17.65
CA LEU A 123 -25.87 15.85 16.32
C LEU A 123 -27.14 15.09 15.91
N GLU A 124 -27.82 14.43 16.83
CA GLU A 124 -29.09 13.74 16.57
C GLU A 124 -30.20 14.73 16.14
N SER A 125 -30.22 15.96 16.71
CA SER A 125 -31.21 16.96 16.36
C SER A 125 -30.95 17.64 15.00
N PHE A 126 -29.79 17.41 14.38
CA PHE A 126 -29.36 18.16 13.20
C PHE A 126 -30.32 18.09 12.00
N ASN A 127 -30.81 16.89 11.68
CA ASN A 127 -31.71 16.68 10.53
C ASN A 127 -33.05 17.39 10.73
N ASP A 128 -33.58 17.33 11.96
CA ASP A 128 -34.83 18.00 12.31
C ASP A 128 -34.66 19.52 12.31
N ASP A 129 -33.56 20.03 12.91
CA ASP A 129 -33.22 21.46 12.90
C ASP A 129 -33.03 21.99 11.47
N LEU A 130 -32.38 21.21 10.60
CA LEU A 130 -32.18 21.55 9.20
C LEU A 130 -33.50 21.61 8.43
N ALA A 131 -34.40 20.63 8.62
CA ALA A 131 -35.70 20.60 7.99
C ALA A 131 -36.56 21.81 8.41
N VAL A 132 -36.58 22.15 9.70
CA VAL A 132 -37.31 23.29 10.22
C VAL A 132 -36.70 24.61 9.72
N SER A 133 -35.38 24.74 9.74
CA SER A 133 -34.69 25.99 9.33
C SER A 133 -34.86 26.27 7.83
N GLY A 134 -34.89 25.25 6.98
CA GLY A 134 -35.12 25.36 5.55
C GLY A 134 -36.52 25.93 5.19
N LEU A 135 -37.49 25.78 6.11
CA LEU A 135 -38.83 26.39 5.97
C LEU A 135 -38.88 27.84 6.40
N LEU A 136 -37.87 28.32 7.14
CA LEU A 136 -37.90 29.65 7.74
C LEU A 136 -37.10 30.69 6.91
N SER A 137 -35.82 30.47 6.72
CA SER A 137 -34.96 31.36 5.90
C SER A 137 -33.60 30.70 5.63
N ASP A 138 -32.93 31.11 4.54
CA ASP A 138 -31.58 30.70 4.20
C ASP A 138 -30.54 31.03 5.31
N GLU A 139 -30.72 32.18 6.00
CA GLU A 139 -29.82 32.60 7.09
C GLU A 139 -29.90 31.63 8.26
N LYS A 140 -31.09 31.17 8.64
CA LYS A 140 -31.26 30.19 9.72
C LYS A 140 -30.73 28.82 9.33
N MET A 141 -30.84 28.44 8.07
CA MET A 141 -30.24 27.23 7.56
C MET A 141 -28.71 27.30 7.66
N ASP A 142 -28.11 28.42 7.25
CA ASP A 142 -26.66 28.63 7.35
C ASP A 142 -26.18 28.62 8.82
N GLU A 143 -26.97 29.11 9.77
CA GLU A 143 -26.68 29.04 11.21
C GLU A 143 -26.68 27.59 11.74
N VAL A 144 -27.66 26.78 11.35
CA VAL A 144 -27.76 25.36 11.74
C VAL A 144 -26.59 24.57 11.18
N LEU A 145 -26.26 24.76 9.90
CA LEU A 145 -25.12 24.10 9.25
C LEU A 145 -23.80 24.47 9.94
N LYS A 146 -23.59 25.74 10.23
CA LYS A 146 -22.38 26.20 10.91
C LYS A 146 -22.28 25.61 12.34
N ARG A 147 -23.38 25.59 13.08
CA ARG A 147 -23.42 24.98 14.43
C ARG A 147 -23.08 23.48 14.37
N HIS A 148 -23.59 22.76 13.38
CA HIS A 148 -23.29 21.37 13.16
C HIS A 148 -21.78 21.17 12.87
N GLU A 149 -21.19 21.94 11.94
CA GLU A 149 -19.76 21.86 11.64
C GLU A 149 -18.87 22.20 12.84
N ASP A 150 -19.22 23.22 13.60
CA ASP A 150 -18.50 23.58 14.83
C ASP A 150 -18.58 22.45 15.86
N THR A 151 -19.73 21.77 15.97
CA THR A 151 -19.92 20.59 16.83
C THR A 151 -19.09 19.42 16.36
N LEU A 152 -19.06 19.15 15.06
CA LEU A 152 -18.23 18.09 14.45
C LEU A 152 -16.74 18.33 14.67
N LYS A 153 -16.28 19.55 14.46
CA LYS A 153 -14.89 19.95 14.74
C LYS A 153 -14.56 19.73 16.21
N PHE A 154 -15.45 20.12 17.12
CA PHE A 154 -15.25 19.93 18.54
C PHE A 154 -15.27 18.45 18.93
N MET A 155 -16.19 17.65 18.42
CA MET A 155 -16.25 16.21 18.59
C MET A 155 -14.93 15.56 18.16
N PHE A 156 -14.46 15.90 16.96
CA PHE A 156 -13.20 15.37 16.42
C PHE A 156 -12.01 15.70 17.32
N ILE A 157 -11.85 16.96 17.70
CA ILE A 157 -10.73 17.41 18.54
C ILE A 157 -10.80 16.75 19.91
N ARG A 158 -11.98 16.70 20.52
CA ARG A 158 -12.16 16.05 21.85
C ARG A 158 -11.80 14.57 21.80
N THR A 159 -12.27 13.86 20.77
CA THR A 159 -12.03 12.41 20.61
C THR A 159 -10.57 12.14 20.28
N TRP A 160 -9.99 12.91 19.36
CA TRP A 160 -8.59 12.77 18.96
C TRP A 160 -7.63 13.02 20.11
N THR A 161 -7.87 14.06 20.94
CA THR A 161 -6.96 14.48 22.01
C THR A 161 -7.22 13.81 23.36
N ASN A 162 -8.28 13.01 23.50
CA ASN A 162 -8.51 12.20 24.68
C ASN A 162 -7.56 10.99 24.67
N SER A 163 -6.67 10.88 25.66
CA SER A 163 -5.66 9.81 25.72
C SER A 163 -6.22 8.48 26.16
N ALA A 164 -7.15 8.46 27.11
CA ALA A 164 -7.75 7.25 27.63
C ALA A 164 -9.22 7.48 28.00
N TRP A 165 -10.09 6.58 27.60
CA TRP A 165 -11.50 6.64 27.94
C TRP A 165 -11.77 6.22 29.38
N THR A 166 -12.60 7.00 30.03
CA THR A 166 -13.28 6.58 31.25
C THR A 166 -14.40 5.58 30.96
N PRO A 167 -14.94 4.85 31.92
CA PRO A 167 -16.13 4.01 31.71
C PRO A 167 -17.34 4.82 31.20
N GLU A 168 -17.45 6.10 31.56
CA GLU A 168 -18.51 7.01 31.09
C GLU A 168 -18.29 7.36 29.61
N ASP A 169 -17.07 7.72 29.19
CA ASP A 169 -16.74 7.97 27.78
C ASP A 169 -17.05 6.73 26.90
N GLU A 170 -16.78 5.53 27.42
CA GLU A 170 -17.06 4.28 26.72
C GLU A 170 -18.57 4.07 26.51
N GLU A 171 -19.38 4.28 27.55
CA GLU A 171 -20.84 4.16 27.44
C GLU A 171 -21.44 5.22 26.51
N ASP A 172 -20.98 6.45 26.59
CA ASP A 172 -21.40 7.53 25.67
C ASP A 172 -21.03 7.20 24.22
N ALA A 173 -19.83 6.67 23.99
CA ALA A 173 -19.39 6.26 22.65
C ALA A 173 -20.19 5.04 22.11
N LYS A 174 -20.59 4.10 22.99
CA LYS A 174 -21.50 3.03 22.62
C LYS A 174 -22.88 3.58 22.22
N ALA A 175 -23.38 4.59 22.93
CA ALA A 175 -24.63 5.25 22.58
C ALA A 175 -24.53 5.93 21.20
N MET A 176 -23.38 6.55 20.85
CA MET A 176 -23.16 7.10 19.51
C MET A 176 -23.23 6.02 18.43
N LEU A 177 -22.66 4.85 18.69
CA LEU A 177 -22.68 3.74 17.73
C LEU A 177 -24.09 3.15 17.54
N ALA A 178 -24.90 3.14 18.58
CA ALA A 178 -26.23 2.59 18.58
C ALA A 178 -27.32 3.57 18.11
N SER A 179 -26.99 4.84 17.91
CA SER A 179 -27.97 5.87 17.53
C SER A 179 -28.37 5.73 16.07
N GLU A 180 -29.68 5.58 15.83
CA GLU A 180 -30.26 5.59 14.48
C GLU A 180 -30.49 7.02 13.94
N LEU A 181 -30.40 8.03 14.80
CA LEU A 181 -30.60 9.44 14.45
C LEU A 181 -29.32 10.14 14.05
N LEU A 182 -28.17 9.62 14.51
CA LEU A 182 -26.87 10.19 14.19
C LEU A 182 -26.55 9.97 12.70
N PRO A 183 -26.24 11.05 11.93
CA PRO A 183 -25.82 10.89 10.54
C PRO A 183 -24.60 9.98 10.40
N GLY A 184 -24.66 9.05 9.44
CA GLY A 184 -23.55 8.11 9.22
C GLY A 184 -22.22 8.79 8.88
N ASP A 185 -22.25 9.95 8.22
CA ASP A 185 -21.06 10.75 7.89
C ASP A 185 -20.39 11.33 9.16
N ASP A 186 -21.20 11.72 10.15
CA ASP A 186 -20.70 12.22 11.43
C ASP A 186 -20.03 11.09 12.22
N LEU A 187 -20.63 9.90 12.20
CA LEU A 187 -20.05 8.72 12.83
C LEU A 187 -18.74 8.29 12.10
N CYS A 188 -18.65 8.45 10.77
CA CYS A 188 -17.42 8.23 10.02
C CYS A 188 -16.28 9.17 10.48
N LEU A 189 -16.61 10.42 10.78
CA LEU A 189 -15.65 11.39 11.32
C LEU A 189 -15.19 10.99 12.74
N PHE A 190 -16.13 10.51 13.57
CA PHE A 190 -15.81 10.01 14.92
C PHE A 190 -14.85 8.81 14.87
N VAL A 191 -15.10 7.84 13.98
CA VAL A 191 -14.19 6.70 13.74
C VAL A 191 -12.78 7.19 13.36
N SER A 192 -12.69 8.19 12.49
CA SER A 192 -11.40 8.72 12.05
C SER A 192 -10.66 9.46 13.18
N ALA A 193 -11.39 10.23 14.00
CA ALA A 193 -10.83 10.87 15.19
C ALA A 193 -10.29 9.83 16.20
N LEU A 194 -11.03 8.73 16.37
CA LEU A 194 -10.66 7.63 17.26
C LEU A 194 -9.42 6.90 16.77
N THR A 195 -9.33 6.65 15.46
CA THR A 195 -8.15 6.05 14.83
C THR A 195 -6.91 6.91 15.08
N LEU A 196 -6.99 8.22 14.82
CA LEU A 196 -5.87 9.14 15.07
C LEU A 196 -5.54 9.26 16.57
N SER A 197 -6.54 9.19 17.45
CA SER A 197 -6.32 9.14 18.91
C SER A 197 -5.50 7.93 19.33
N LEU A 198 -5.86 6.77 18.78
CA LEU A 198 -5.15 5.51 19.03
C LEU A 198 -3.74 5.48 18.44
N MET A 199 -3.47 6.22 17.37
CA MET A 199 -2.11 6.36 16.84
C MET A 199 -1.18 7.13 17.80
N GLU A 200 -1.72 8.00 18.67
CA GLU A 200 -0.95 8.75 19.68
C GLU A 200 -0.82 7.98 20.99
N CYS A 201 -1.86 7.26 21.40
CA CYS A 201 -1.91 6.55 22.68
C CYS A 201 -2.78 5.30 22.58
N PHE A 202 -2.27 4.20 23.10
CA PHE A 202 -3.02 2.95 23.18
C PHE A 202 -4.16 3.04 24.21
N ASP A 203 -5.34 2.60 23.81
CA ASP A 203 -6.48 2.43 24.72
C ASP A 203 -7.30 1.22 24.27
N LEU A 204 -7.40 0.21 25.12
CA LEU A 204 -8.12 -1.03 24.82
C LEU A 204 -9.62 -0.80 24.59
N ARG A 205 -10.28 0.10 25.37
CA ARG A 205 -11.71 0.41 25.19
C ARG A 205 -12.00 0.98 23.83
N LYS A 206 -11.13 1.88 23.34
CA LYS A 206 -11.24 2.48 22.00
C LYS A 206 -11.04 1.44 20.91
N ILE A 207 -10.10 0.52 21.07
CA ILE A 207 -9.87 -0.56 20.08
C ILE A 207 -11.08 -1.49 20.05
N MET A 208 -11.60 -1.89 21.21
CA MET A 208 -12.81 -2.72 21.30
C MET A 208 -14.01 -2.03 20.67
N TRP A 209 -14.14 -0.72 20.84
CA TRP A 209 -15.17 0.06 20.18
C TRP A 209 -15.03 0.05 18.65
N LEU A 210 -13.80 0.19 18.09
CA LEU A 210 -13.57 0.09 16.65
C LEU A 210 -13.98 -1.28 16.11
N LEU A 211 -13.67 -2.36 16.85
CA LEU A 211 -14.09 -3.71 16.45
C LEU A 211 -15.61 -3.85 16.46
N ASN A 212 -16.30 -3.24 17.44
CA ASN A 212 -17.76 -3.24 17.46
C ASN A 212 -18.35 -2.38 16.32
N ALA A 213 -17.69 -1.27 15.97
CA ALA A 213 -18.12 -0.40 14.87
C ALA A 213 -17.99 -1.08 13.49
N TYR A 214 -17.16 -2.12 13.35
CA TYR A 214 -17.16 -2.94 12.13
C TYR A 214 -18.50 -3.65 11.88
N GLU A 215 -19.24 -4.00 12.92
CA GLU A 215 -20.57 -4.64 12.80
C GLU A 215 -21.70 -3.65 12.49
N HIS A 216 -21.41 -2.36 12.36
CA HIS A 216 -22.40 -1.34 12.07
C HIS A 216 -22.98 -1.50 10.64
N PRO A 217 -24.31 -1.36 10.43
CA PRO A 217 -24.94 -1.58 9.15
C PRO A 217 -24.52 -0.60 8.04
N ASN A 218 -24.02 0.58 8.40
CA ASN A 218 -23.47 1.53 7.46
C ASN A 218 -22.07 1.11 7.03
N VAL A 219 -21.90 0.73 5.77
CA VAL A 219 -20.62 0.23 5.22
C VAL A 219 -19.49 1.24 5.33
N ASN A 220 -19.79 2.55 5.25
CA ASN A 220 -18.76 3.59 5.42
C ASN A 220 -18.17 3.59 6.84
N VAL A 221 -19.02 3.41 7.85
CA VAL A 221 -18.60 3.28 9.26
C VAL A 221 -17.82 1.99 9.47
N SER A 222 -18.41 0.87 9.04
CA SER A 222 -17.86 -0.47 9.19
C SER A 222 -16.44 -0.58 8.61
N GLN A 223 -16.26 -0.21 7.34
CA GLN A 223 -14.98 -0.35 6.66
C GLN A 223 -13.92 0.63 7.19
N ARG A 224 -14.31 1.86 7.57
CA ARG A 224 -13.37 2.80 8.22
C ARG A 224 -12.91 2.28 9.56
N ALA A 225 -13.81 1.69 10.34
CA ALA A 225 -13.48 1.11 11.64
C ALA A 225 -12.48 -0.05 11.51
N LEU A 226 -12.69 -0.94 10.53
CA LEU A 226 -11.77 -2.05 10.27
C LEU A 226 -10.40 -1.56 9.79
N VAL A 227 -10.34 -0.60 8.87
CA VAL A 227 -9.08 0.04 8.45
C VAL A 227 -8.35 0.63 9.65
N GLY A 228 -9.08 1.38 10.51
CA GLY A 228 -8.53 1.93 11.75
C GLY A 228 -7.97 0.85 12.67
N ALA A 229 -8.72 -0.22 12.92
CA ALA A 229 -8.28 -1.34 13.75
C ALA A 229 -7.01 -2.01 13.21
N MET A 230 -6.92 -2.27 11.89
CA MET A 230 -5.74 -2.88 11.26
C MET A 230 -4.50 -1.99 11.38
N ILE A 231 -4.64 -0.68 11.23
CA ILE A 231 -3.56 0.29 11.47
C ILE A 231 -3.07 0.20 12.91
N ILE A 232 -3.98 0.17 13.86
CA ILE A 232 -3.66 0.12 15.29
C ILE A 232 -3.01 -1.23 15.67
N PHE A 233 -3.47 -2.32 15.10
CA PHE A 233 -2.84 -3.63 15.28
C PHE A 233 -1.40 -3.65 14.76
N HIS A 234 -1.15 -3.03 13.61
CA HIS A 234 0.22 -2.88 13.09
C HIS A 234 1.10 -2.05 14.04
N ILE A 235 0.61 -0.91 14.50
CA ILE A 235 1.36 0.02 15.39
C ILE A 235 1.74 -0.64 16.71
N TYR A 236 0.84 -1.43 17.29
CA TYR A 236 0.98 -2.02 18.62
C TYR A 236 1.22 -3.54 18.61
N ARG A 237 1.64 -4.12 17.48
CA ARG A 237 1.79 -5.57 17.28
C ARG A 237 2.53 -6.30 18.41
N SER A 238 3.62 -5.74 18.92
CA SER A 238 4.41 -6.34 20.00
C SER A 238 3.70 -6.32 21.36
N ARG A 239 2.66 -5.50 21.49
CA ARG A 239 1.91 -5.29 22.74
C ARG A 239 0.64 -6.13 22.83
N LEU A 240 0.05 -6.50 21.68
CA LEU A 240 -1.28 -7.14 21.62
C LEU A 240 -1.35 -8.46 22.40
N THR A 241 -0.25 -9.20 22.48
CA THR A 241 -0.17 -10.48 23.23
C THR A 241 -0.43 -10.33 24.73
N PHE A 242 -0.34 -9.11 25.27
CA PHE A 242 -0.64 -8.82 26.68
C PHE A 242 -2.11 -8.48 26.93
N TYR A 243 -2.96 -8.53 25.90
CA TYR A 243 -4.40 -8.25 25.96
C TYR A 243 -5.19 -9.42 25.37
N PRO A 244 -5.31 -10.54 26.10
CA PRO A 244 -5.97 -11.76 25.61
C PRO A 244 -7.45 -11.55 25.27
N GLU A 245 -8.12 -10.60 25.91
CA GLU A 245 -9.50 -10.21 25.61
C GLU A 245 -9.63 -9.61 24.20
N LEU A 246 -8.63 -8.87 23.73
CA LEU A 246 -8.61 -8.32 22.38
C LEU A 246 -8.45 -9.43 21.33
N ILE A 247 -7.51 -10.35 21.55
CA ILE A 247 -7.29 -11.49 20.66
C ILE A 247 -8.56 -12.34 20.57
N LYS A 248 -9.17 -12.68 21.71
CA LYS A 248 -10.43 -13.42 21.74
C LYS A 248 -11.57 -12.70 21.01
N ARG A 249 -11.63 -11.36 21.09
CA ARG A 249 -12.64 -10.60 20.35
C ARG A 249 -12.44 -10.71 18.86
N VAL A 250 -11.19 -10.62 18.39
CA VAL A 250 -10.86 -10.76 16.97
C VAL A 250 -11.12 -12.19 16.47
N ASP A 251 -10.77 -13.20 17.25
CA ASP A 251 -11.10 -14.61 16.94
C ASP A 251 -12.61 -14.82 16.80
N LEU A 252 -13.43 -14.22 17.68
CA LEU A 252 -14.90 -14.29 17.57
C LEU A 252 -15.44 -13.60 16.33
N MET A 253 -14.77 -12.55 15.83
CA MET A 253 -15.19 -11.86 14.61
C MET A 253 -14.97 -12.73 13.35
N GLU A 254 -14.17 -13.79 13.41
CA GLU A 254 -14.04 -14.75 12.34
C GLU A 254 -15.35 -15.49 12.01
N GLU A 255 -16.29 -15.54 12.96
CA GLU A 255 -17.64 -16.07 12.73
C GLU A 255 -18.45 -15.20 11.75
N ILE A 256 -18.07 -13.93 11.53
CA ILE A 256 -18.69 -13.04 10.56
C ILE A 256 -18.20 -13.42 9.15
N PRO A 257 -19.08 -13.86 8.24
CA PRO A 257 -18.66 -14.45 6.96
C PRO A 257 -17.74 -13.58 6.09
N SER A 258 -17.90 -12.23 6.16
CA SER A 258 -17.12 -11.30 5.34
C SER A 258 -15.82 -10.86 6.01
N PHE A 259 -15.61 -11.13 7.30
CA PHE A 259 -14.52 -10.52 8.07
C PHE A 259 -13.13 -10.87 7.53
N ARG A 260 -12.87 -12.16 7.29
CA ARG A 260 -11.59 -12.61 6.73
C ARG A 260 -11.31 -11.97 5.37
N GLU A 261 -12.31 -11.97 4.48
CA GLU A 261 -12.19 -11.38 3.15
C GLU A 261 -11.92 -9.87 3.23
N ASP A 262 -12.63 -9.17 4.12
CA ASP A 262 -12.45 -7.73 4.34
C ASP A 262 -11.04 -7.42 4.88
N VAL A 263 -10.54 -8.18 5.86
CA VAL A 263 -9.19 -8.02 6.41
C VAL A 263 -8.13 -8.27 5.34
N ALA A 264 -8.25 -9.38 4.58
CA ALA A 264 -7.32 -9.71 3.51
C ALA A 264 -7.32 -8.64 2.39
N ARG A 265 -8.49 -8.14 2.02
CA ARG A 265 -8.64 -7.07 1.02
C ARG A 265 -8.00 -5.76 1.49
N ILE A 266 -8.31 -5.32 2.71
CA ILE A 266 -7.72 -4.10 3.28
C ILE A 266 -6.20 -4.23 3.37
N TYR A 267 -5.68 -5.39 3.76
CA TYR A 267 -4.23 -5.61 3.77
C TYR A 267 -3.61 -5.38 2.39
N ARG A 268 -4.18 -5.97 1.34
CA ARG A 268 -3.71 -5.73 -0.05
C ARG A 268 -3.81 -4.26 -0.46
N GLN A 269 -4.91 -3.59 -0.10
CA GLN A 269 -5.08 -2.15 -0.37
C GLN A 269 -4.02 -1.29 0.37
N MET A 270 -3.66 -1.63 1.60
CA MET A 270 -2.58 -0.96 2.33
C MET A 270 -1.22 -1.15 1.66
N LEU A 271 -0.93 -2.34 1.13
CA LEU A 271 0.29 -2.61 0.35
C LEU A 271 0.29 -1.83 -0.96
N LEU A 272 -0.84 -1.73 -1.66
CA LEU A 272 -0.98 -0.90 -2.87
C LEU A 272 -0.72 0.58 -2.59
N CYS A 273 -1.17 1.11 -1.45
CA CYS A 273 -0.87 2.47 -1.04
C CYS A 273 0.64 2.73 -0.90
N GLN A 274 1.44 1.74 -0.51
CA GLN A 274 2.91 1.88 -0.46
C GLN A 274 3.54 2.07 -1.85
N GLU A 275 2.92 1.54 -2.90
CA GLU A 275 3.41 1.68 -4.27
C GLU A 275 3.01 3.01 -4.94
N THR A 276 2.15 3.83 -4.27
CA THR A 276 1.64 5.09 -4.82
C THR A 276 2.75 6.03 -5.29
N GLU A 277 3.87 6.15 -4.57
CA GLU A 277 4.98 7.03 -4.97
C GLU A 277 5.65 6.57 -6.28
N LYS A 278 5.79 5.27 -6.50
CA LYS A 278 6.33 4.70 -7.75
C LYS A 278 5.35 4.91 -8.90
N ILE A 279 4.06 4.67 -8.64
CA ILE A 279 2.98 4.87 -9.60
C ILE A 279 2.89 6.34 -10.00
N ASP A 280 2.91 7.25 -9.03
CA ASP A 280 2.90 8.70 -9.24
C ASP A 280 4.10 9.16 -10.08
N LYS A 281 5.29 8.64 -9.79
CA LYS A 281 6.49 8.91 -10.59
C LYS A 281 6.32 8.45 -12.04
N LYS A 282 5.84 7.23 -12.25
CA LYS A 282 5.58 6.69 -13.59
C LYS A 282 4.53 7.51 -14.35
N MET A 283 3.46 7.91 -13.64
CA MET A 283 2.44 8.80 -14.21
C MET A 283 3.04 10.11 -14.71
N ARG A 284 3.86 10.79 -13.90
CA ARG A 284 4.47 12.09 -14.26
C ARG A 284 5.55 11.99 -15.31
N GLU A 285 6.41 10.98 -15.25
CA GLU A 285 7.59 10.90 -16.12
C GLU A 285 7.30 10.22 -17.47
N GLU A 286 6.35 9.29 -17.51
CA GLU A 286 6.09 8.48 -18.69
C GLU A 286 4.70 8.72 -19.30
N ILE A 287 3.62 8.60 -18.50
CA ILE A 287 2.25 8.56 -19.03
C ILE A 287 1.74 9.95 -19.38
N ILE A 288 1.77 10.90 -18.44
CA ILE A 288 1.26 12.27 -18.65
C ILE A 288 1.99 12.99 -19.79
N PRO A 289 3.35 12.95 -19.92
CA PRO A 289 4.03 13.61 -21.02
C PRO A 289 3.67 13.04 -22.39
N GLU A 290 3.42 11.73 -22.51
CA GLU A 290 2.98 11.13 -23.76
C GLU A 290 1.53 11.48 -24.10
N MET A 291 0.64 11.50 -23.10
CA MET A 291 -0.71 12.00 -23.30
C MET A 291 -0.70 13.45 -23.81
N LEU A 292 0.11 14.32 -23.22
CA LEU A 292 0.20 15.73 -23.62
C LEU A 292 0.80 15.93 -25.02
N LYS A 293 1.76 15.10 -25.44
CA LYS A 293 2.32 15.13 -26.79
C LYS A 293 1.27 14.74 -27.84
N ASN A 294 0.40 13.82 -27.53
CA ASN A 294 -0.60 13.31 -28.43
C ASN A 294 -1.91 14.13 -28.44
N VAL A 295 -2.14 14.98 -27.41
CA VAL A 295 -3.29 15.93 -27.37
C VAL A 295 -3.30 16.89 -28.56
N SER A 296 -2.15 17.28 -29.11
CA SER A 296 -2.07 18.10 -30.34
C SER A 296 -2.56 17.34 -31.60
N SER A 297 -2.40 16.00 -31.61
CA SER A 297 -2.96 15.13 -32.67
C SER A 297 -4.45 14.89 -32.46
N MET A 298 -4.87 14.76 -31.19
CA MET A 298 -6.28 14.58 -30.80
C MET A 298 -7.15 15.81 -31.02
N LYS A 299 -6.59 17.04 -30.99
CA LYS A 299 -7.35 18.27 -31.31
C LYS A 299 -7.92 18.29 -32.73
N ASN A 300 -7.39 17.47 -33.64
CA ASN A 300 -7.91 17.30 -35.00
C ASN A 300 -8.89 16.12 -35.12
N MET A 301 -9.05 15.30 -34.08
CA MET A 301 -10.07 14.27 -33.98
C MET A 301 -11.31 14.88 -33.29
N ARG A 302 -12.23 15.40 -34.08
CA ARG A 302 -13.59 15.66 -33.63
C ARG A 302 -14.25 14.30 -33.42
N PHE A 303 -14.43 13.90 -32.18
CA PHE A 303 -15.40 12.86 -31.83
C PHE A 303 -16.79 13.45 -32.06
N GLY A 304 -17.29 13.26 -33.27
CA GLY A 304 -18.68 13.57 -33.59
C GLY A 304 -19.56 12.45 -33.08
N PHE A 305 -20.21 12.66 -31.94
CA PHE A 305 -21.48 11.98 -31.71
C PHE A 305 -22.53 12.72 -32.53
N GLU A 306 -22.66 12.38 -33.81
CA GLU A 306 -23.92 12.53 -34.51
C GLU A 306 -24.69 11.22 -34.29
N GLU A 307 -25.92 11.37 -33.78
CA GLU A 307 -26.89 10.30 -33.84
C GLU A 307 -27.03 9.84 -35.31
N SER A 308 -26.50 8.70 -35.63
CA SER A 308 -26.76 8.02 -36.86
C SER A 308 -27.03 6.55 -36.59
N ASP A 309 -28.19 6.19 -37.10
CA ASP A 309 -28.82 4.90 -37.19
C ASP A 309 -27.88 3.68 -37.17
N GLU A 310 -28.39 2.61 -36.52
CA GLU A 310 -27.91 1.23 -36.59
C GLU A 310 -27.53 0.84 -38.03
N GLU A 311 -26.28 0.67 -38.32
CA GLU A 311 -25.60 -0.02 -39.39
C GLU A 311 -24.36 0.76 -39.84
N ASN A 312 -23.24 0.59 -39.08
CA ASN A 312 -21.87 0.54 -39.63
C ASN A 312 -20.87 0.56 -38.48
N ASN A 313 -20.46 -0.61 -38.07
CA ASN A 313 -19.29 -0.85 -37.23
C ASN A 313 -18.05 -0.78 -38.13
N ASP A 314 -17.74 0.41 -38.62
CA ASP A 314 -16.54 0.67 -39.42
C ASP A 314 -15.62 1.61 -38.63
N MET A 315 -14.97 1.05 -37.59
CA MET A 315 -13.81 1.70 -36.99
C MET A 315 -12.69 1.74 -38.04
N ASN A 316 -12.24 2.94 -38.37
CA ASN A 316 -11.20 3.12 -39.35
C ASN A 316 -9.89 2.45 -38.90
N PRO A 317 -9.34 1.44 -39.59
CA PRO A 317 -8.15 0.72 -39.22
C PRO A 317 -6.91 1.63 -39.00
N ASP A 318 -6.89 2.80 -39.66
CA ASP A 318 -5.79 3.76 -39.54
C ASP A 318 -5.71 4.42 -38.14
N TRP A 319 -6.78 4.40 -37.39
CA TRP A 319 -6.84 4.96 -36.01
C TRP A 319 -6.34 3.97 -34.98
N GLU A 320 -6.65 2.71 -35.16
CA GLU A 320 -6.14 1.61 -34.33
C GLU A 320 -4.63 1.49 -34.49
N ASP A 321 -4.15 1.56 -35.76
CA ASP A 321 -2.74 1.57 -36.10
C ASP A 321 -1.95 2.79 -35.54
N ALA A 322 -2.55 3.99 -35.51
CA ALA A 322 -1.95 5.18 -34.94
C ALA A 322 -1.88 5.14 -33.40
N PHE A 323 -2.88 4.52 -32.76
CA PHE A 323 -2.95 4.32 -31.32
C PHE A 323 -1.98 3.24 -30.84
N GLU A 324 -1.89 2.11 -31.57
CA GLU A 324 -0.91 1.05 -31.32
C GLU A 324 0.52 1.49 -31.56
N LYS A 325 0.78 2.26 -32.64
CA LYS A 325 2.13 2.79 -32.94
C LYS A 325 2.64 3.84 -31.96
N SER A 326 1.75 4.48 -31.19
CA SER A 326 2.14 5.48 -30.18
C SER A 326 2.52 4.86 -28.83
N GLY A 327 2.21 3.59 -28.59
CA GLY A 327 2.36 2.95 -27.26
C GLY A 327 1.44 3.54 -26.17
N LEU A 328 0.57 4.49 -26.54
CA LEU A 328 -0.35 5.16 -25.62
C LEU A 328 -1.46 4.22 -25.18
N GLY A 329 -1.95 3.36 -26.08
CA GLY A 329 -2.99 2.38 -25.79
C GLY A 329 -2.58 1.41 -24.68
N ASP A 330 -1.36 0.89 -24.73
CA ASP A 330 -0.82 0.00 -23.71
C ASP A 330 -0.65 0.69 -22.36
N LYS A 331 -0.22 1.97 -22.37
CA LYS A 331 -0.06 2.75 -21.13
C LYS A 331 -1.40 3.14 -20.49
N LEU A 332 -2.42 3.41 -21.28
CA LEU A 332 -3.77 3.65 -20.79
C LEU A 332 -4.40 2.36 -20.24
N ARG A 333 -4.17 1.20 -20.89
CA ARG A 333 -4.58 -0.11 -20.35
C ARG A 333 -3.90 -0.37 -19.02
N GLU A 334 -2.59 -0.17 -18.93
CA GLU A 334 -1.84 -0.34 -17.67
C GLU A 334 -2.38 0.57 -16.57
N MET A 335 -2.69 1.84 -16.88
CA MET A 335 -3.30 2.75 -15.91
C MET A 335 -4.67 2.26 -15.44
N ASN A 336 -5.51 1.78 -16.36
CA ASN A 336 -6.81 1.24 -16.04
C ASN A 336 -6.71 -0.04 -15.20
N GLU A 337 -5.76 -0.92 -15.50
CA GLU A 337 -5.49 -2.14 -14.73
C GLU A 337 -5.06 -1.78 -13.29
N LEU A 338 -4.12 -0.85 -13.12
CA LEU A 338 -3.71 -0.35 -11.80
C LEU A 338 -4.89 0.24 -11.02
N GLN A 339 -5.76 0.99 -11.69
CA GLN A 339 -6.96 1.54 -11.05
C GLN A 339 -7.97 0.46 -10.64
N LEU A 340 -8.16 -0.56 -11.46
CA LEU A 340 -9.02 -1.71 -11.15
C LEU A 340 -8.47 -2.52 -9.97
N GLU A 341 -7.15 -2.62 -9.83
CA GLU A 341 -6.49 -3.19 -8.66
C GLU A 341 -6.69 -2.34 -7.39
N GLY A 342 -7.15 -1.11 -7.51
CA GLY A 342 -7.35 -0.17 -6.40
C GLY A 342 -6.15 0.73 -6.13
N ALA A 343 -5.17 0.81 -7.04
CA ALA A 343 -4.03 1.70 -6.92
C ALA A 343 -4.41 3.18 -7.08
N ASP A 344 -3.69 4.06 -6.39
CA ASP A 344 -3.90 5.50 -6.47
C ASP A 344 -3.17 6.10 -7.69
N VAL A 345 -3.85 6.18 -8.81
CA VAL A 345 -3.32 6.77 -10.05
C VAL A 345 -3.52 8.30 -10.11
N TYR A 346 -4.23 8.88 -9.14
CA TYR A 346 -4.62 10.29 -9.15
C TYR A 346 -3.80 11.17 -8.19
N MET A 347 -2.82 10.61 -7.49
CA MET A 347 -2.04 11.34 -6.47
C MET A 347 -1.44 12.65 -7.02
N SER A 348 -0.79 12.62 -8.20
CA SER A 348 -0.19 13.80 -8.82
C SER A 348 -1.22 14.86 -9.21
N THR A 349 -2.38 14.43 -9.70
CA THR A 349 -3.46 15.33 -10.11
C THR A 349 -3.99 16.12 -8.93
N PHE A 350 -4.21 15.46 -7.78
CA PHE A 350 -4.83 16.09 -6.62
C PHE A 350 -3.86 16.73 -5.62
N ALA A 351 -2.55 16.41 -5.70
CA ALA A 351 -1.57 16.94 -4.75
C ALA A 351 -1.53 18.47 -4.69
N ALA A 352 -1.54 19.13 -5.85
CA ALA A 352 -1.54 20.59 -5.93
C ALA A 352 -2.86 21.21 -5.43
N LEU A 353 -3.96 20.47 -5.50
CA LEU A 353 -5.30 20.92 -5.13
C LEU A 353 -5.59 20.83 -3.62
N LYS A 354 -4.64 20.34 -2.81
CA LYS A 354 -4.77 20.27 -1.34
C LYS A 354 -4.36 21.55 -0.63
N ASN A 355 -4.01 22.62 -1.35
CA ASN A 355 -3.58 23.90 -0.76
C ASN A 355 -4.73 24.81 -0.29
N TYR A 356 -5.98 24.40 -0.45
CA TYR A 356 -7.12 25.15 0.03
C TYR A 356 -7.13 25.32 1.54
N PRO A 357 -7.58 26.48 2.07
CA PRO A 357 -7.72 26.71 3.51
C PRO A 357 -8.54 25.63 4.24
N PHE A 358 -9.49 25.02 3.56
CA PHE A 358 -10.29 23.89 4.02
C PHE A 358 -9.41 22.76 4.61
N PHE A 359 -8.31 22.40 3.94
CA PHE A 359 -7.40 21.32 4.36
C PHE A 359 -6.40 21.70 5.46
N ARG A 360 -6.43 22.94 5.98
CA ARG A 360 -5.66 23.31 7.18
C ARG A 360 -6.23 22.68 8.45
N GLU A 361 -7.51 22.43 8.46
CA GLU A 361 -8.21 21.76 9.55
C GLU A 361 -8.11 20.23 9.37
N VAL A 362 -7.64 19.55 10.41
CA VAL A 362 -7.38 18.10 10.37
C VAL A 362 -8.65 17.29 10.09
N HIS A 363 -9.77 17.65 10.74
CA HIS A 363 -11.04 16.93 10.59
C HIS A 363 -11.59 16.95 9.17
N ASN A 364 -11.33 18.00 8.39
CA ASN A 364 -11.80 18.13 7.01
C ASN A 364 -11.18 17.14 6.02
N TRP A 365 -10.08 16.49 6.38
CA TRP A 365 -9.49 15.42 5.57
C TRP A 365 -10.29 14.14 5.61
N PHE A 366 -11.10 13.95 6.66
CA PHE A 366 -11.76 12.69 6.96
C PHE A 366 -13.29 12.73 6.89
N TYR A 367 -13.87 13.94 6.81
CA TYR A 367 -15.32 14.05 6.66
C TYR A 367 -15.76 13.59 5.28
N PRO A 368 -16.73 12.68 5.15
CA PRO A 368 -17.26 12.26 3.87
C PRO A 368 -17.72 13.45 3.03
N PHE A 369 -17.60 13.35 1.70
CA PHE A 369 -18.01 14.45 0.83
C PHE A 369 -19.51 14.71 0.94
N SER A 370 -19.86 15.90 1.38
CA SER A 370 -21.25 16.34 1.55
C SER A 370 -21.52 17.67 0.86
N LYS A 371 -22.61 17.74 0.11
CA LYS A 371 -23.10 18.98 -0.47
C LYS A 371 -23.65 19.96 0.59
N GLN A 372 -23.96 19.48 1.78
CA GLN A 372 -24.44 20.27 2.90
C GLN A 372 -23.31 20.98 3.67
N GLN A 373 -22.06 20.66 3.37
CA GLN A 373 -20.92 21.34 3.98
C GLN A 373 -20.89 22.82 3.60
N SER A 374 -20.73 23.72 4.58
CA SER A 374 -20.93 25.17 4.40
C SER A 374 -20.04 25.80 3.33
N ASN A 375 -18.78 25.37 3.21
CA ASN A 375 -17.88 25.87 2.17
C ASN A 375 -18.32 25.40 0.77
N VAL A 376 -18.89 24.19 0.65
CA VAL A 376 -19.46 23.66 -0.59
C VAL A 376 -20.71 24.49 -0.98
N LEU A 377 -21.62 24.69 -0.04
CA LEU A 377 -22.83 25.49 -0.28
C LEU A 377 -22.50 26.95 -0.65
N LYS A 378 -21.53 27.57 0.01
CA LYS A 378 -21.08 28.91 -0.34
C LYS A 378 -20.55 28.99 -1.78
N ALA A 379 -19.72 28.01 -2.17
CA ALA A 379 -19.20 27.94 -3.53
C ALA A 379 -20.33 27.73 -4.56
N MET A 380 -21.30 26.85 -4.26
CA MET A 380 -22.48 26.64 -5.12
C MET A 380 -23.34 27.91 -5.28
N LYS A 381 -23.62 28.64 -4.18
CA LYS A 381 -24.37 29.91 -4.22
C LYS A 381 -23.66 30.97 -5.07
N GLN A 382 -22.31 31.06 -4.99
CA GLN A 382 -21.50 31.99 -5.79
C GLN A 382 -21.48 31.64 -7.28
N ALA A 383 -21.49 30.37 -7.64
CA ALA A 383 -21.50 29.91 -9.03
C ALA A 383 -22.87 29.92 -9.70
N GLY A 384 -23.93 30.35 -9.02
CA GLY A 384 -25.28 30.46 -9.60
C GLY A 384 -25.98 29.16 -9.89
N ASN A 385 -25.78 28.13 -9.07
CA ASN A 385 -26.45 26.82 -9.18
C ASN A 385 -26.23 26.06 -10.51
N GLN A 386 -25.16 26.39 -11.24
CA GLN A 386 -24.82 25.75 -12.52
C GLN A 386 -23.86 24.57 -12.32
N GLY A 387 -24.19 23.66 -11.41
CA GLY A 387 -23.54 22.37 -11.33
C GLY A 387 -24.00 21.50 -12.51
N GLY A 388 -23.14 21.28 -13.49
CA GLY A 388 -23.46 20.38 -14.61
C GLY A 388 -23.66 18.94 -14.12
N SER A 389 -24.54 18.19 -14.76
CA SER A 389 -24.82 16.79 -14.42
C SER A 389 -23.56 15.90 -14.35
N LEU A 390 -22.52 16.24 -15.11
CA LEU A 390 -21.25 15.51 -15.15
C LEU A 390 -20.44 15.68 -13.85
N LEU A 391 -20.31 16.89 -13.30
CA LEU A 391 -19.62 17.11 -12.04
C LEU A 391 -20.31 16.36 -10.90
N ASP A 392 -21.64 16.36 -10.88
CA ASP A 392 -22.42 15.63 -9.89
C ASP A 392 -22.20 14.11 -9.99
N LEU A 393 -22.08 13.56 -11.19
CA LEU A 393 -21.77 12.15 -11.42
C LEU A 393 -20.37 11.82 -10.91
N ILE A 394 -19.38 12.64 -11.22
CA ILE A 394 -17.99 12.47 -10.77
C ILE A 394 -17.90 12.51 -9.23
N LEU A 395 -18.56 13.48 -8.60
CA LEU A 395 -18.56 13.61 -7.14
C LEU A 395 -19.31 12.47 -6.44
N GLN A 396 -20.32 11.90 -7.10
CA GLN A 396 -21.03 10.72 -6.60
C GLN A 396 -20.26 9.42 -6.87
N SER A 397 -19.23 9.42 -7.73
CA SER A 397 -18.49 8.20 -8.05
C SER A 397 -17.64 7.71 -6.87
N GLY A 398 -17.48 6.37 -6.80
CA GLY A 398 -16.58 5.72 -5.83
C GLY A 398 -15.09 5.78 -6.19
N PHE A 399 -14.71 6.36 -7.33
CA PHE A 399 -13.32 6.35 -7.81
C PHE A 399 -12.40 7.32 -7.06
N PHE A 400 -12.94 8.43 -6.57
CA PHE A 400 -12.15 9.44 -5.88
C PHE A 400 -12.32 9.34 -4.37
N SER A 401 -11.26 9.60 -3.63
CA SER A 401 -11.33 9.77 -2.18
C SER A 401 -12.19 10.99 -1.79
N ASN A 402 -12.71 11.02 -0.57
CA ASN A 402 -13.55 12.16 -0.15
C ASN A 402 -12.77 13.48 -0.15
N SER A 403 -11.53 13.47 0.26
CA SER A 403 -10.68 14.66 0.23
C SER A 403 -10.41 15.15 -1.20
N ASP A 404 -10.35 14.23 -2.21
CA ASP A 404 -10.21 14.62 -3.60
C ASP A 404 -11.48 15.25 -4.17
N LYS A 405 -12.64 14.70 -3.80
CA LYS A 405 -13.93 15.28 -4.18
C LYS A 405 -14.06 16.73 -3.72
N TYR A 406 -13.67 17.03 -2.46
CA TYR A 406 -13.62 18.41 -1.96
C TYR A 406 -12.66 19.29 -2.77
N SER A 407 -11.43 18.83 -3.00
CA SER A 407 -10.45 19.63 -3.74
C SER A 407 -10.87 19.86 -5.20
N LEU A 408 -11.42 18.85 -5.86
CA LEU A 408 -11.96 18.95 -7.21
C LEU A 408 -13.11 19.95 -7.27
N PHE A 409 -14.07 19.81 -6.34
CA PHE A 409 -15.22 20.70 -6.24
C PHE A 409 -14.79 22.17 -6.11
N PHE A 410 -13.90 22.49 -5.16
CA PHE A 410 -13.42 23.86 -4.96
C PHE A 410 -12.64 24.38 -6.17
N THR A 411 -11.86 23.54 -6.84
CA THR A 411 -11.10 23.95 -8.01
C THR A 411 -12.03 24.30 -9.17
N ILE A 412 -12.97 23.43 -9.50
CA ILE A 412 -13.88 23.64 -10.62
C ILE A 412 -14.72 24.91 -10.42
N HIS A 413 -15.26 25.12 -9.23
CA HIS A 413 -16.11 26.30 -8.96
C HIS A 413 -15.35 27.65 -8.95
N GLN A 414 -14.01 27.63 -8.92
CA GLN A 414 -13.20 28.85 -9.04
C GLN A 414 -12.81 29.18 -10.50
N LEU A 415 -13.00 28.26 -11.44
CA LEU A 415 -12.66 28.46 -12.84
C LEU A 415 -13.80 29.13 -13.61
N PRO A 416 -13.49 29.92 -14.66
CA PRO A 416 -14.50 30.35 -15.63
C PRO A 416 -15.18 29.16 -16.32
N GLN A 417 -16.45 29.29 -16.71
CA GLN A 417 -17.26 28.21 -17.27
C GLN A 417 -16.57 27.47 -18.43
N SER A 418 -15.95 28.20 -19.35
CA SER A 418 -15.23 27.62 -20.49
C SER A 418 -14.04 26.72 -20.08
N GLN A 419 -13.41 27.01 -18.94
CA GLN A 419 -12.32 26.20 -18.38
C GLN A 419 -12.86 25.03 -17.56
N GLN A 420 -14.02 25.20 -16.91
CA GLN A 420 -14.71 24.09 -16.23
C GLN A 420 -15.06 22.98 -17.22
N ASP A 421 -15.68 23.35 -18.36
CA ASP A 421 -16.07 22.40 -19.40
C ASP A 421 -14.85 21.69 -20.00
N MET A 422 -13.74 22.43 -20.21
CA MET A 422 -12.50 21.85 -20.71
C MET A 422 -11.85 20.90 -19.69
N MET A 423 -11.86 21.23 -18.40
CA MET A 423 -11.30 20.39 -17.34
C MET A 423 -12.15 19.12 -17.13
N LEU A 424 -13.46 19.25 -17.17
CA LEU A 424 -14.37 18.11 -17.04
C LEU A 424 -14.28 17.16 -18.25
N SER A 425 -14.07 17.70 -19.47
CA SER A 425 -13.84 16.88 -20.66
C SER A 425 -12.50 16.15 -20.67
N GLN A 426 -11.51 16.63 -19.92
CA GLN A 426 -10.21 15.96 -19.75
C GLN A 426 -10.24 14.85 -18.66
N LEU A 427 -11.23 14.86 -17.79
CA LEU A 427 -11.49 13.74 -16.89
C LEU A 427 -12.06 12.60 -17.73
N ASN A 428 -11.19 11.84 -18.26
CA ASN A 428 -11.26 10.63 -19.08
C ASN A 428 -12.65 10.25 -19.65
N GLU A 429 -12.88 10.50 -20.93
CA GLU A 429 -14.12 10.18 -21.65
C GLU A 429 -14.55 8.71 -21.46
N GLN A 430 -13.59 7.79 -21.28
CA GLN A 430 -13.90 6.39 -20.99
C GLN A 430 -14.53 6.20 -19.61
N GLN A 431 -14.08 6.93 -18.59
CA GLN A 431 -14.70 6.89 -17.26
C GLN A 431 -16.08 7.53 -17.28
N VAL A 432 -16.26 8.57 -18.07
CA VAL A 432 -17.58 9.18 -18.30
C VAL A 432 -18.48 8.26 -19.08
N ALA A 433 -17.97 7.53 -20.07
CA ALA A 433 -18.73 6.52 -20.82
C ALA A 433 -19.09 5.31 -19.94
N GLU A 434 -18.14 4.80 -19.13
CA GLU A 434 -18.45 3.77 -18.12
C GLU A 434 -19.43 4.25 -17.04
N LEU A 435 -19.34 5.53 -16.65
CA LEU A 435 -20.29 6.16 -15.76
C LEU A 435 -21.65 6.35 -16.45
N ALA A 436 -21.68 6.67 -17.74
CA ALA A 436 -22.88 6.83 -18.53
C ALA A 436 -23.55 5.48 -18.87
N GLU A 437 -22.79 4.43 -19.19
CA GLU A 437 -23.32 3.06 -19.34
C GLU A 437 -23.83 2.50 -18.00
N LYS A 438 -23.19 2.86 -16.88
CA LYS A 438 -23.66 2.57 -15.52
C LYS A 438 -24.64 3.62 -14.99
N SER A 439 -25.21 4.48 -15.85
CA SER A 439 -26.06 5.64 -15.48
C SER A 439 -27.39 5.28 -14.80
N ASN A 440 -27.58 4.02 -14.44
CA ASN A 440 -28.56 3.67 -13.43
C ASN A 440 -28.03 4.09 -12.05
N VAL A 441 -28.59 5.14 -11.47
CA VAL A 441 -28.28 5.68 -10.13
C VAL A 441 -28.17 4.56 -9.08
N GLU A 442 -28.96 3.52 -9.22
CA GLU A 442 -28.94 2.36 -8.33
C GLU A 442 -27.66 1.51 -8.48
N THR A 443 -27.13 1.38 -9.69
CA THR A 443 -25.90 0.62 -9.95
C THR A 443 -24.67 1.37 -9.41
N MET A 444 -24.63 2.71 -9.56
CA MET A 444 -23.58 3.55 -8.97
C MET A 444 -23.64 3.53 -7.45
N LYS A 445 -24.84 3.63 -6.86
CA LYS A 445 -25.00 3.53 -5.42
C LYS A 445 -24.49 2.19 -4.88
N LYS A 446 -24.86 1.09 -5.54
CA LYS A 446 -24.36 -0.25 -5.18
C LYS A 446 -22.85 -0.39 -5.31
N PHE A 447 -22.22 0.27 -6.29
CA PHE A 447 -20.77 0.28 -6.45
C PHE A 447 -20.07 1.09 -5.33
N ASN A 448 -20.60 2.26 -5.01
CA ASN A 448 -20.07 3.14 -3.97
C ASN A 448 -20.17 2.54 -2.57
N GLU A 449 -21.20 1.74 -2.33
CA GLU A 449 -21.45 1.05 -1.07
C GLU A 449 -20.73 -0.32 -0.98
N ARG A 450 -19.91 -0.69 -1.98
CA ARG A 450 -19.09 -1.91 -1.88
C ARG A 450 -18.03 -1.74 -0.81
N PRO A 451 -17.85 -2.71 0.08
CA PRO A 451 -16.83 -2.64 1.13
C PRO A 451 -15.44 -2.29 0.59
N GLY A 452 -15.04 -2.89 -0.53
CA GLY A 452 -13.73 -2.62 -1.16
C GLY A 452 -13.57 -1.19 -1.68
N THR A 453 -14.62 -0.58 -2.21
CA THR A 453 -14.59 0.83 -2.65
C THR A 453 -14.43 1.77 -1.46
N VAL A 454 -15.21 1.53 -0.40
CA VAL A 454 -15.20 2.37 0.80
C VAL A 454 -13.87 2.29 1.54
N SER A 455 -13.34 1.10 1.77
CA SER A 455 -12.04 0.93 2.43
C SER A 455 -10.91 1.58 1.64
N ASN A 456 -10.92 1.43 0.30
CA ASN A 456 -9.92 2.04 -0.57
C ASN A 456 -9.97 3.57 -0.56
N GLN A 457 -11.17 4.16 -0.64
CA GLN A 457 -11.34 5.61 -0.52
C GLN A 457 -10.78 6.15 0.80
N TYR A 458 -11.05 5.48 1.90
CA TYR A 458 -10.56 5.92 3.21
C TYR A 458 -9.05 5.75 3.35
N LEU A 459 -8.48 4.67 2.83
CA LEU A 459 -7.02 4.49 2.77
C LEU A 459 -6.34 5.58 1.93
N HIS A 460 -6.93 5.97 0.79
CA HIS A 460 -6.43 7.10 -0.01
C HIS A 460 -6.53 8.43 0.75
N ASP A 461 -7.60 8.70 1.49
CA ASP A 461 -7.72 9.89 2.34
C ASP A 461 -6.62 9.91 3.42
N LEU A 462 -6.37 8.78 4.11
CA LEU A 462 -5.30 8.63 5.09
C LEU A 462 -3.92 8.83 4.45
N TYR A 463 -3.66 8.18 3.30
CA TYR A 463 -2.40 8.31 2.57
C TYR A 463 -2.13 9.76 2.20
N ARG A 464 -3.13 10.46 1.62
CA ARG A 464 -3.01 11.88 1.26
C ARG A 464 -2.78 12.76 2.48
N PHE A 465 -3.47 12.49 3.58
CA PHE A 465 -3.26 13.21 4.83
C PHE A 465 -1.82 13.10 5.32
N PHE A 466 -1.26 11.90 5.39
CA PHE A 466 0.12 11.69 5.84
C PHE A 466 1.17 12.23 4.86
N LYS A 467 0.86 12.36 3.57
CA LYS A 467 1.81 12.85 2.56
C LYS A 467 1.67 14.33 2.23
N LEU A 468 0.47 14.88 2.26
CA LEU A 468 0.17 16.23 1.71
C LEU A 468 -0.25 17.25 2.76
N SER A 469 -0.72 16.83 3.94
CA SER A 469 -1.09 17.76 5.00
C SER A 469 0.06 18.71 5.34
N VAL A 470 -0.26 19.97 5.62
CA VAL A 470 0.71 20.96 6.12
C VAL A 470 1.36 20.54 7.43
N ARG A 471 0.73 19.62 8.16
CA ARG A 471 1.19 19.04 9.43
C ARG A 471 1.73 17.61 9.31
N LYS A 472 1.99 17.12 8.12
CA LYS A 472 2.42 15.72 7.87
C LYS A 472 3.62 15.27 8.70
N SER A 473 4.53 16.19 9.03
CA SER A 473 5.71 15.88 9.87
C SER A 473 5.36 15.61 11.34
N GLU A 474 4.16 15.93 11.76
CA GLU A 474 3.68 15.72 13.12
C GLU A 474 3.03 14.35 13.32
N PHE A 475 2.69 13.64 12.24
CA PHE A 475 2.01 12.36 12.27
C PHE A 475 2.94 11.20 11.88
N ARG A 476 2.71 10.04 12.46
CA ARG A 476 3.38 8.81 12.06
C ARG A 476 2.81 8.32 10.73
N ASP A 477 3.65 8.28 9.71
CA ASP A 477 3.26 7.78 8.38
C ASP A 477 3.48 6.26 8.31
N ILE A 478 2.42 5.50 8.52
CA ILE A 478 2.44 4.03 8.52
C ILE A 478 2.80 3.44 7.16
N PHE A 479 2.54 4.18 6.07
CA PHE A 479 2.85 3.70 4.71
C PHE A 479 4.34 3.74 4.36
N LYS A 480 5.19 4.29 5.26
CA LYS A 480 6.66 4.19 5.18
C LYS A 480 7.24 2.98 5.91
N GLU A 481 6.42 2.28 6.68
CA GLU A 481 6.84 1.14 7.48
C GLU A 481 6.64 -0.17 6.70
N LYS A 482 7.38 -1.23 7.04
CA LYS A 482 7.09 -2.58 6.51
C LYS A 482 5.73 -3.02 7.05
N LEU A 483 4.75 -3.19 6.16
CA LEU A 483 3.43 -3.68 6.49
C LEU A 483 3.42 -5.21 6.35
N ASP A 484 3.66 -5.90 7.45
CA ASP A 484 3.66 -7.36 7.57
C ASP A 484 2.53 -7.80 8.52
N LEU A 485 1.28 -7.52 8.11
CA LEU A 485 0.11 -7.73 8.96
C LEU A 485 -0.15 -9.21 9.28
N HIS A 486 0.31 -10.13 8.45
CA HIS A 486 0.23 -11.58 8.70
C HIS A 486 1.09 -12.04 9.89
N HIS A 487 2.06 -11.21 10.34
CA HIS A 487 2.82 -11.46 11.58
C HIS A 487 2.26 -10.73 12.80
N VAL A 488 1.09 -10.11 12.69
CA VAL A 488 0.44 -9.44 13.83
C VAL A 488 -0.33 -10.48 14.64
N PRO A 489 -0.03 -10.71 15.94
CA PRO A 489 -0.62 -11.79 16.74
C PRO A 489 -2.15 -11.81 16.76
N ALA A 490 -2.80 -10.66 16.64
CA ALA A 490 -4.26 -10.57 16.59
C ALA A 490 -4.85 -10.95 15.22
N LEU A 491 -4.05 -11.02 14.17
CA LEU A 491 -4.47 -11.34 12.80
C LEU A 491 -3.91 -12.68 12.28
N ASP A 492 -3.07 -13.33 13.06
CA ASP A 492 -2.39 -14.57 12.68
C ASP A 492 -3.40 -15.66 12.23
N ASN A 493 -4.40 -15.96 13.05
CA ASN A 493 -5.44 -16.94 12.72
C ASN A 493 -6.26 -16.57 11.47
N ILE A 494 -6.34 -15.28 11.11
CA ILE A 494 -7.16 -14.76 10.02
C ILE A 494 -6.38 -14.71 8.72
N LEU A 495 -5.12 -14.30 8.76
CA LEU A 495 -4.30 -14.03 7.58
C LEU A 495 -3.38 -15.19 7.19
N HIS A 496 -3.12 -16.12 8.12
CA HIS A 496 -2.17 -17.24 7.88
C HIS A 496 -2.82 -18.40 7.14
N TRP A 497 -3.47 -18.08 6.02
CA TRP A 497 -4.16 -19.03 5.16
C TRP A 497 -3.67 -18.90 3.72
N GLU A 498 -3.67 -20.00 2.99
CA GLU A 498 -3.21 -20.07 1.61
C GLU A 498 -3.93 -19.08 0.69
N ASP A 499 -5.25 -19.02 0.78
CA ASP A 499 -6.10 -18.14 -0.02
C ASP A 499 -5.87 -16.65 0.25
N VAL A 500 -5.23 -16.31 1.36
CA VAL A 500 -4.82 -14.94 1.71
C VAL A 500 -3.36 -14.68 1.36
N LEU A 501 -2.44 -15.55 1.78
CA LEU A 501 -1.00 -15.32 1.63
C LEU A 501 -0.52 -15.48 0.19
N PHE A 502 -1.09 -16.40 -0.57
CA PHE A 502 -0.67 -16.62 -1.96
C PHE A 502 -0.90 -15.39 -2.85
N PRO A 503 -2.10 -14.74 -2.85
CA PRO A 503 -2.29 -13.47 -3.56
C PRO A 503 -1.38 -12.33 -3.10
N ILE A 504 -0.93 -12.33 -1.83
CA ILE A 504 0.01 -11.32 -1.31
C ILE A 504 1.43 -11.61 -1.83
N ALA A 505 1.84 -12.90 -1.88
CA ALA A 505 3.09 -13.29 -2.51
C ALA A 505 3.14 -12.90 -3.99
N ASP A 506 2.04 -13.12 -4.73
CA ASP A 506 1.89 -12.71 -6.12
C ASP A 506 1.94 -11.19 -6.29
N PHE A 507 1.33 -10.45 -5.36
CA PHE A 507 1.44 -9.00 -5.34
C PHE A 507 2.91 -8.57 -5.19
N TYR A 508 3.65 -9.08 -4.21
CA TYR A 508 5.07 -8.75 -4.05
C TYR A 508 5.90 -9.17 -5.26
N LEU A 509 5.62 -10.32 -5.85
CA LEU A 509 6.28 -10.78 -7.08
C LEU A 509 6.06 -9.80 -8.23
N SER A 510 4.81 -9.34 -8.44
CA SER A 510 4.45 -8.40 -9.51
C SER A 510 5.09 -7.01 -9.34
N LYS A 511 5.34 -6.61 -8.09
CA LYS A 511 6.01 -5.34 -7.75
C LYS A 511 7.53 -5.48 -7.58
N GLU A 512 8.11 -6.62 -8.00
CA GLU A 512 9.55 -6.93 -7.92
C GLU A 512 10.14 -6.88 -6.50
N ARG A 513 9.30 -7.09 -5.49
CA ARG A 513 9.68 -7.17 -4.08
C ARG A 513 10.03 -8.62 -3.73
N TRP A 514 11.16 -9.06 -4.26
CA TRP A 514 11.56 -10.48 -4.27
C TRP A 514 11.77 -11.07 -2.86
N ASP A 515 12.32 -10.31 -1.92
CA ASP A 515 12.60 -10.80 -0.57
C ASP A 515 11.30 -11.05 0.20
N GLU A 516 10.34 -10.14 0.12
CA GLU A 516 9.03 -10.27 0.75
C GLU A 516 8.21 -11.40 0.10
N ALA A 517 8.31 -11.55 -1.22
CA ALA A 517 7.67 -12.66 -1.91
C ALA A 517 8.23 -14.01 -1.44
N ILE A 518 9.57 -14.13 -1.33
CA ILE A 518 10.24 -15.34 -0.84
C ILE A 518 9.81 -15.66 0.59
N GLU A 519 9.78 -14.65 1.49
CA GLU A 519 9.36 -14.80 2.88
C GLU A 519 7.97 -15.47 2.97
N ILE A 520 7.00 -14.98 2.19
CA ILE A 520 5.64 -15.54 2.21
C ILE A 520 5.58 -16.93 1.53
N TYR A 521 6.33 -17.17 0.45
CA TYR A 521 6.37 -18.51 -0.16
C TYR A 521 6.98 -19.53 0.79
N GLU A 522 8.00 -19.17 1.57
CA GLU A 522 8.59 -20.02 2.62
C GLU A 522 7.58 -20.29 3.74
N GLU A 523 6.78 -19.31 4.14
CA GLU A 523 5.72 -19.48 5.15
C GLU A 523 4.61 -20.40 4.65
N LEU A 524 4.18 -20.27 3.41
CA LEU A 524 3.18 -21.15 2.81
C LEU A 524 3.59 -22.63 2.85
N GLU A 525 4.88 -22.96 2.71
CA GLU A 525 5.37 -24.34 2.87
C GLU A 525 5.21 -24.87 4.31
N THR A 526 5.09 -24.00 5.31
CA THR A 526 4.94 -24.38 6.73
C THR A 526 3.50 -24.58 7.15
N ILE A 527 2.53 -24.09 6.37
CA ILE A 527 1.11 -24.22 6.66
C ILE A 527 0.71 -25.68 6.49
N GLY A 528 0.27 -26.30 7.60
CA GLY A 528 -0.19 -27.68 7.58
C GLY A 528 -1.44 -27.85 6.70
N GLY A 529 -1.37 -28.73 5.69
CA GLY A 529 -2.47 -28.97 4.76
C GLY A 529 -2.48 -28.03 3.55
N PHE A 530 -1.34 -27.44 3.21
CA PHE A 530 -1.16 -26.68 1.97
C PHE A 530 -1.51 -27.59 0.78
N GLU A 531 -2.74 -27.39 0.25
CA GLU A 531 -3.25 -28.12 -0.93
C GLU A 531 -2.80 -27.47 -2.23
N GLY A 532 -2.22 -26.27 -2.15
CA GLY A 532 -1.79 -25.45 -3.28
C GLY A 532 -0.42 -25.81 -3.84
N GLU A 533 0.11 -27.02 -3.57
CA GLU A 533 1.30 -27.56 -4.25
C GLU A 533 1.04 -27.65 -5.75
N SER A 534 0.94 -26.49 -6.39
CA SER A 534 0.80 -26.36 -7.84
C SER A 534 2.17 -26.13 -8.49
N ALA A 535 2.31 -26.55 -9.74
CA ALA A 535 3.49 -26.22 -10.52
C ALA A 535 3.67 -24.69 -10.61
N GLU A 536 2.59 -23.92 -10.65
CA GLU A 536 2.62 -22.45 -10.69
C GLU A 536 3.23 -21.86 -9.42
N TYR A 537 2.85 -22.38 -8.25
CA TYR A 537 3.45 -21.95 -6.97
C TYR A 537 4.97 -22.09 -6.99
N TYR A 538 5.47 -23.27 -7.31
CA TYR A 538 6.91 -23.54 -7.33
C TYR A 538 7.64 -22.78 -8.46
N GLN A 539 6.98 -22.50 -9.58
CA GLN A 539 7.53 -21.64 -10.65
C GLN A 539 7.70 -20.20 -10.16
N LYS A 540 6.71 -19.63 -9.51
CA LYS A 540 6.74 -18.26 -8.96
C LYS A 540 7.79 -18.13 -7.85
N PHE A 541 7.81 -19.09 -6.93
CA PHE A 541 8.81 -19.16 -5.87
C PHE A 541 10.23 -19.28 -6.43
N GLY A 542 10.45 -20.23 -7.35
CA GLY A 542 11.72 -20.39 -8.04
C GLY A 542 12.16 -19.12 -8.80
N TYR A 543 11.21 -18.38 -9.39
CA TYR A 543 11.51 -17.15 -10.09
C TYR A 543 11.97 -16.04 -9.13
N ALA A 544 11.33 -15.88 -7.98
CA ALA A 544 11.75 -14.93 -6.95
C ALA A 544 13.17 -15.25 -6.44
N LEU A 545 13.43 -16.53 -6.13
CA LEU A 545 14.76 -17.01 -5.73
C LEU A 545 15.83 -16.78 -6.79
N GLN A 546 15.50 -17.03 -8.07
CA GLN A 546 16.40 -16.77 -9.20
C GLN A 546 16.76 -15.29 -9.31
N LYS A 547 15.79 -14.37 -9.16
CA LYS A 547 16.01 -12.92 -9.17
C LYS A 547 16.94 -12.47 -8.03
N ARG A 548 16.88 -13.14 -6.88
CA ARG A 548 17.78 -12.92 -5.75
C ARG A 548 19.11 -13.67 -5.88
N LYS A 549 19.38 -14.33 -7.02
CA LYS A 549 20.58 -15.11 -7.31
C LYS A 549 20.78 -16.32 -6.38
N LYS A 550 19.74 -16.79 -5.71
CA LYS A 550 19.71 -18.01 -4.92
C LYS A 550 19.48 -19.23 -5.83
N TYR A 551 20.41 -19.46 -6.77
CA TYR A 551 20.22 -20.40 -7.87
C TYR A 551 20.02 -21.84 -7.41
N ALA A 552 20.69 -22.29 -6.35
CA ALA A 552 20.55 -23.65 -5.82
C ALA A 552 19.14 -23.91 -5.28
N GLU A 553 18.58 -22.95 -4.54
CA GLU A 553 17.23 -23.02 -4.00
C GLU A 553 16.18 -22.91 -5.12
N ALA A 554 16.40 -22.00 -6.09
CA ALA A 554 15.56 -21.87 -7.27
C ALA A 554 15.47 -23.18 -8.09
N ILE A 555 16.58 -23.88 -8.25
CA ILE A 555 16.61 -25.20 -8.92
C ILE A 555 15.71 -26.20 -8.18
N GLN A 556 15.75 -26.23 -6.85
CA GLN A 556 14.88 -27.14 -6.08
C GLN A 556 13.40 -26.83 -6.30
N ALA A 557 13.03 -25.55 -6.27
CA ALA A 557 11.65 -25.13 -6.53
C ALA A 557 11.21 -25.51 -7.96
N TYR A 558 12.03 -25.22 -8.97
CA TYR A 558 11.70 -25.56 -10.35
C TYR A 558 11.65 -27.08 -10.60
N LEU A 559 12.45 -27.89 -9.91
CA LEU A 559 12.37 -29.35 -9.98
C LEU A 559 11.06 -29.89 -9.37
N LYS A 560 10.60 -29.29 -8.27
CA LYS A 560 9.28 -29.60 -7.72
C LYS A 560 8.18 -29.25 -8.74
N ALA A 561 8.28 -28.07 -9.38
CA ALA A 561 7.37 -27.67 -10.45
C ALA A 561 7.37 -28.65 -11.64
N ASP A 562 8.55 -29.14 -12.06
CA ASP A 562 8.70 -30.11 -13.15
C ASP A 562 8.10 -31.49 -12.78
N THR A 563 8.16 -31.88 -11.52
CA THR A 563 7.53 -33.10 -11.02
C THR A 563 6.00 -33.01 -11.10
N LEU A 564 5.41 -31.87 -10.77
CA LEU A 564 3.96 -31.65 -10.79
C LEU A 564 3.41 -31.42 -12.20
N LYS A 565 4.16 -30.74 -13.06
CA LYS A 565 3.80 -30.50 -14.46
C LYS A 565 5.04 -30.68 -15.34
N PRO A 566 5.31 -31.93 -15.76
CA PRO A 566 6.48 -32.25 -16.60
C PRO A 566 6.47 -31.50 -17.94
N ASP A 567 7.66 -31.30 -18.50
CA ASP A 567 7.91 -30.77 -19.82
C ASP A 567 7.36 -29.36 -20.09
N ASN A 568 7.16 -28.56 -19.04
CA ASN A 568 6.81 -27.15 -19.19
C ASN A 568 8.02 -26.38 -19.74
N ILE A 569 7.88 -25.81 -20.95
CA ILE A 569 8.97 -25.13 -21.69
C ILE A 569 9.54 -23.96 -20.88
N TRP A 570 8.67 -23.16 -20.26
CA TRP A 570 9.08 -22.03 -19.41
C TRP A 570 9.92 -22.53 -18.22
N ASN A 571 9.46 -23.57 -17.52
CA ASN A 571 10.15 -24.15 -16.39
C ASN A 571 11.52 -24.76 -16.79
N ASN A 572 11.57 -25.51 -17.91
CA ASN A 572 12.82 -26.06 -18.43
C ASN A 572 13.82 -24.97 -18.80
N ARG A 573 13.36 -23.84 -19.36
CA ARG A 573 14.20 -22.68 -19.65
C ARG A 573 14.82 -22.09 -18.38
N HIS A 574 14.02 -21.88 -17.33
CA HIS A 574 14.50 -21.33 -16.08
C HIS A 574 15.40 -22.30 -15.30
N LEU A 575 15.13 -23.61 -15.33
CA LEU A 575 16.05 -24.63 -14.85
C LEU A 575 17.41 -24.54 -15.56
N ALA A 576 17.41 -24.50 -16.90
CA ALA A 576 18.63 -24.38 -17.67
C ALA A 576 19.43 -23.11 -17.31
N ILE A 577 18.77 -21.97 -17.19
CA ILE A 577 19.39 -20.71 -16.76
C ILE A 577 20.01 -20.85 -15.37
N CYS A 578 19.27 -21.38 -14.39
CA CYS A 578 19.77 -21.56 -13.02
C CYS A 578 20.93 -22.53 -12.94
N TYR A 579 20.87 -23.67 -13.63
CA TYR A 579 21.99 -24.61 -13.70
C TYR A 579 23.23 -23.97 -14.34
N ARG A 580 23.07 -23.20 -15.42
CA ARG A 580 24.17 -22.47 -16.08
C ARG A 580 24.81 -21.45 -15.14
N LEU A 581 24.01 -20.66 -14.46
CA LEU A 581 24.49 -19.63 -13.51
C LEU A 581 25.12 -20.26 -12.26
N ASN A 582 24.67 -21.46 -11.89
CA ASN A 582 25.26 -22.29 -10.84
C ASN A 582 26.45 -23.13 -11.32
N ARG A 583 26.94 -22.89 -12.57
CA ARG A 583 28.09 -23.54 -13.21
C ARG A 583 27.94 -25.06 -13.44
N ASN A 584 26.72 -25.58 -13.41
CA ASN A 584 26.45 -26.96 -13.79
C ASN A 584 26.05 -27.05 -15.26
N TYR A 585 27.02 -26.78 -16.14
CA TYR A 585 26.82 -26.65 -17.57
C TYR A 585 26.26 -27.89 -18.25
N GLN A 586 26.67 -29.08 -17.78
CA GLN A 586 26.22 -30.34 -18.38
C GLN A 586 24.70 -30.53 -18.21
N VAL A 587 24.18 -30.26 -17.02
CA VAL A 587 22.74 -30.38 -16.73
C VAL A 587 21.99 -29.22 -17.42
N ALA A 588 22.58 -28.01 -17.46
CA ALA A 588 21.99 -26.88 -18.18
C ALA A 588 21.72 -27.20 -19.64
N ILE A 589 22.68 -27.86 -20.33
CA ILE A 589 22.54 -28.29 -21.73
C ILE A 589 21.35 -29.24 -21.89
N THR A 590 21.17 -30.17 -20.95
CA THR A 590 20.05 -31.12 -21.01
C THR A 590 18.70 -30.40 -21.03
N TYR A 591 18.53 -29.43 -20.16
CA TYR A 591 17.29 -28.66 -20.10
C TYR A 591 17.16 -27.68 -21.28
N TYR A 592 18.25 -27.02 -21.72
CA TYR A 592 18.22 -26.21 -22.91
C TYR A 592 17.84 -27.01 -24.18
N LYS A 593 18.30 -28.27 -24.32
CA LYS A 593 17.91 -29.14 -25.44
C LYS A 593 16.42 -29.45 -25.44
N LYS A 594 15.79 -29.66 -24.27
CA LYS A 594 14.33 -29.80 -24.20
C LYS A 594 13.61 -28.53 -24.69
N VAL A 595 14.15 -27.35 -24.37
CA VAL A 595 13.59 -26.08 -24.87
C VAL A 595 13.84 -25.95 -26.38
N GLU A 596 15.02 -26.33 -26.90
CA GLU A 596 15.35 -26.31 -28.33
C GLU A 596 14.43 -27.22 -29.16
N GLU A 597 14.10 -28.41 -28.64
CA GLU A 597 13.15 -29.33 -29.29
C GLU A 597 11.77 -28.71 -29.46
N ALA A 598 11.31 -27.93 -28.49
CA ALA A 598 10.00 -27.27 -28.53
C ALA A 598 10.02 -25.94 -29.28
N ALA A 599 11.15 -25.25 -29.32
CA ALA A 599 11.34 -23.95 -29.98
C ALA A 599 12.70 -23.89 -30.73
N PRO A 600 12.82 -24.56 -31.90
CA PRO A 600 14.09 -24.71 -32.61
C PRO A 600 14.70 -23.41 -33.14
N GLU A 601 13.88 -22.36 -33.27
CA GLU A 601 14.29 -21.03 -33.77
C GLU A 601 14.71 -20.07 -32.65
N ASP A 602 14.70 -20.51 -31.38
CA ASP A 602 15.12 -19.66 -30.27
C ASP A 602 16.65 -19.44 -30.30
N THR A 603 17.06 -18.29 -30.82
CA THR A 603 18.46 -17.91 -30.94
C THR A 603 19.17 -17.78 -29.59
N ASN A 604 18.47 -17.42 -28.54
CA ASN A 604 19.04 -17.31 -27.21
C ASN A 604 19.36 -18.70 -26.61
N VAL A 605 18.49 -19.68 -26.82
CA VAL A 605 18.74 -21.07 -26.40
C VAL A 605 19.94 -21.63 -27.13
N THR A 606 19.99 -21.47 -28.46
CA THR A 606 21.13 -21.90 -29.30
C THR A 606 22.43 -21.26 -28.80
N PHE A 607 22.44 -19.96 -28.48
CA PHE A 607 23.60 -19.27 -27.91
C PHE A 607 24.03 -19.85 -26.57
N HIS A 608 23.08 -20.10 -25.68
CA HIS A 608 23.40 -20.60 -24.34
C HIS A 608 23.89 -22.05 -24.34
N ILE A 609 23.39 -22.91 -25.25
CA ILE A 609 23.96 -24.26 -25.45
C ILE A 609 25.41 -24.17 -25.90
N GLY A 610 25.69 -23.35 -26.94
CA GLY A 610 27.06 -23.12 -27.41
C GLY A 610 27.98 -22.58 -26.31
N SER A 611 27.49 -21.66 -25.49
CA SER A 611 28.26 -21.09 -24.38
C SER A 611 28.56 -22.14 -23.31
N CYS A 612 27.58 -22.98 -22.93
CA CYS A 612 27.78 -24.06 -21.96
C CYS A 612 28.75 -25.10 -22.45
N LEU A 613 28.70 -25.46 -23.75
CA LEU A 613 29.66 -26.38 -24.36
C LEU A 613 31.09 -25.82 -24.36
N ALA A 614 31.23 -24.52 -24.64
CA ALA A 614 32.51 -23.84 -24.57
C ALA A 614 33.12 -23.85 -23.17
N GLU A 615 32.29 -23.63 -22.11
CA GLU A 615 32.71 -23.68 -20.71
C GLU A 615 33.11 -25.11 -20.29
N LEU A 616 32.53 -26.15 -20.91
CA LEU A 616 32.93 -27.53 -20.72
C LEU A 616 34.17 -27.97 -21.52
N GLY A 617 34.73 -27.05 -22.34
CA GLY A 617 35.88 -27.36 -23.19
C GLY A 617 35.52 -28.11 -24.47
N GLN A 618 34.23 -28.29 -24.78
CA GLN A 618 33.72 -28.95 -25.99
C GLN A 618 33.65 -27.96 -27.18
N TYR A 619 34.77 -27.36 -27.56
CA TYR A 619 34.84 -26.24 -28.50
C TYR A 619 34.31 -26.57 -29.89
N GLU A 620 34.55 -27.77 -30.40
CA GLU A 620 34.07 -28.17 -31.74
C GLU A 620 32.52 -28.25 -31.78
N GLU A 621 31.91 -28.77 -30.72
CA GLU A 621 30.46 -28.82 -30.62
C GLU A 621 29.89 -27.41 -30.41
N ALA A 622 30.53 -26.58 -29.61
CA ALA A 622 30.16 -25.21 -29.40
C ALA A 622 30.17 -24.41 -30.69
N LEU A 623 31.19 -24.61 -31.56
CA LEU A 623 31.29 -23.99 -32.87
C LEU A 623 30.08 -24.32 -33.75
N ASN A 624 29.57 -25.54 -33.73
CA ASN A 624 28.40 -25.92 -34.52
C ASN A 624 27.16 -25.10 -34.08
N TYR A 625 26.98 -24.88 -32.81
CA TYR A 625 25.89 -24.04 -32.30
C TYR A 625 26.05 -22.56 -32.61
N PHE A 626 27.26 -22.02 -32.51
CA PHE A 626 27.52 -20.64 -32.87
C PHE A 626 27.41 -20.41 -34.38
N PHE A 627 27.80 -21.35 -35.24
CA PHE A 627 27.56 -21.28 -36.67
C PHE A 627 26.08 -21.39 -37.03
N LYS A 628 25.32 -22.27 -36.31
CA LYS A 628 23.88 -22.34 -36.48
C LYS A 628 23.24 -20.98 -36.13
N LEU A 629 23.70 -20.34 -35.05
CA LEU A 629 23.23 -19.01 -34.67
C LEU A 629 23.58 -17.93 -35.70
N ASP A 630 24.82 -17.90 -36.21
CA ASP A 630 25.27 -16.96 -37.27
C ASP A 630 24.46 -17.11 -38.57
N PHE A 631 24.00 -18.35 -38.84
CA PHE A 631 23.15 -18.64 -40.00
C PHE A 631 21.70 -18.17 -39.81
N ILE A 632 21.12 -18.33 -38.60
CA ILE A 632 19.74 -17.94 -38.30
C ILE A 632 19.63 -16.40 -38.19
N GLU A 633 20.57 -15.79 -37.48
CA GLU A 633 20.56 -14.36 -37.17
C GLU A 633 21.70 -13.64 -37.93
N ASN A 634 21.36 -12.95 -38.99
CA ASN A 634 22.34 -12.21 -39.80
C ASN A 634 23.07 -11.15 -38.94
N ASN A 635 24.41 -11.12 -39.04
CA ASN A 635 25.27 -10.21 -38.29
C ASN A 635 25.21 -10.34 -36.76
N CYS A 636 25.06 -11.56 -36.27
CA CYS A 636 25.02 -11.84 -34.84
C CYS A 636 26.40 -11.73 -34.18
N ILE A 637 26.71 -10.56 -33.64
CA ILE A 637 28.00 -10.31 -32.94
C ILE A 637 28.23 -11.28 -31.79
N LYS A 638 27.19 -11.74 -31.09
CA LYS A 638 27.31 -12.73 -30.02
C LYS A 638 27.81 -14.08 -30.55
N ALA A 639 27.30 -14.52 -31.71
CA ALA A 639 27.76 -15.71 -32.39
C ALA A 639 29.21 -15.57 -32.83
N TRP A 640 29.58 -14.43 -33.43
CA TRP A 640 30.94 -14.19 -33.90
C TRP A 640 31.96 -14.19 -32.74
N ARG A 641 31.62 -13.64 -31.57
CA ARG A 641 32.47 -13.75 -30.38
C ARG A 641 32.68 -15.19 -29.97
N GLY A 642 31.60 -15.98 -29.96
CA GLY A 642 31.67 -17.42 -29.66
C GLY A 642 32.51 -18.19 -30.66
N ILE A 643 32.32 -17.93 -31.95
CA ILE A 643 33.12 -18.56 -33.03
C ILE A 643 34.60 -18.14 -32.92
N GLY A 644 34.88 -16.84 -32.75
CA GLY A 644 36.23 -16.32 -32.63
C GLY A 644 36.97 -16.97 -31.45
N TRP A 645 36.34 -17.01 -30.26
CA TRP A 645 36.93 -17.59 -29.06
C TRP A 645 37.15 -19.11 -29.19
N CYS A 646 36.12 -19.88 -29.57
CA CYS A 646 36.23 -21.33 -29.71
C CYS A 646 37.23 -21.73 -30.80
N SER A 647 37.27 -20.98 -31.93
CA SER A 647 38.26 -21.21 -32.98
C SER A 647 39.70 -20.94 -32.53
N PHE A 648 39.89 -19.89 -31.70
CA PHE A 648 41.22 -19.58 -31.16
C PHE A 648 41.74 -20.70 -30.26
N ILE A 649 40.91 -21.17 -29.30
CA ILE A 649 41.26 -22.27 -28.41
C ILE A 649 41.46 -23.58 -29.14
N SER A 650 40.68 -23.83 -30.23
CA SER A 650 40.83 -25.00 -31.12
C SER A 650 41.95 -24.85 -32.12
N GLN A 651 42.86 -23.90 -31.98
CA GLN A 651 44.02 -23.61 -32.88
C GLN A 651 43.66 -23.26 -34.32
N LYS A 652 42.41 -22.89 -34.60
CA LYS A 652 41.92 -22.42 -35.91
C LYS A 652 42.11 -20.90 -36.01
N HIS A 653 43.37 -20.44 -35.96
CA HIS A 653 43.71 -19.01 -35.76
C HIS A 653 43.24 -18.12 -36.92
N GLU A 654 43.31 -18.59 -38.17
CA GLU A 654 42.80 -17.86 -39.33
C GLU A 654 41.30 -17.61 -39.26
N GLN A 655 40.55 -18.64 -38.82
CA GLN A 655 39.12 -18.53 -38.62
C GLN A 655 38.80 -17.55 -37.48
N ALA A 656 39.49 -17.64 -36.36
CA ALA A 656 39.35 -16.75 -35.22
C ALA A 656 39.58 -15.28 -35.64
N MET A 657 40.68 -15.02 -36.37
CA MET A 657 41.03 -13.71 -36.87
C MET A 657 39.91 -13.14 -37.76
N LYS A 658 39.43 -13.93 -38.72
CA LYS A 658 38.35 -13.52 -39.65
C LYS A 658 37.10 -13.04 -38.90
N TYR A 659 36.71 -13.71 -37.82
CA TYR A 659 35.51 -13.35 -37.06
C TYR A 659 35.75 -12.14 -36.13
N TYR A 660 36.93 -12.00 -35.53
CA TYR A 660 37.27 -10.79 -34.80
C TYR A 660 37.37 -9.56 -35.69
N GLU A 661 37.89 -9.67 -36.90
CA GLU A 661 37.88 -8.59 -37.88
C GLU A 661 36.45 -8.13 -38.23
N LYS A 662 35.52 -9.09 -38.46
CA LYS A 662 34.11 -8.77 -38.68
C LYS A 662 33.48 -8.01 -37.49
N ILE A 663 33.85 -8.36 -36.26
CA ILE A 663 33.35 -7.67 -35.04
C ILE A 663 33.91 -6.25 -35.00
N ILE A 664 35.19 -6.09 -35.27
CA ILE A 664 35.89 -4.79 -35.23
C ILE A 664 35.32 -3.82 -36.26
N GLU A 665 34.91 -4.30 -37.44
CA GLU A 665 34.28 -3.49 -38.48
C GLU A 665 32.88 -2.99 -38.13
N GLN A 666 32.20 -3.59 -37.15
CA GLN A 666 30.82 -3.23 -36.81
C GLN A 666 30.71 -2.49 -35.45
N LYS A 667 30.75 -3.21 -34.33
CA LYS A 667 30.51 -2.67 -33.02
C LYS A 667 31.39 -3.33 -31.93
N PRO A 668 32.71 -3.08 -32.01
CA PRO A 668 33.67 -3.74 -31.12
C PRO A 668 33.59 -3.22 -29.68
N LEU A 669 33.87 -4.11 -28.73
CA LEU A 669 34.19 -3.80 -27.33
C LEU A 669 35.72 -3.88 -27.17
N ALA A 670 36.26 -3.27 -26.09
CA ALA A 670 37.68 -3.34 -25.75
C ALA A 670 38.22 -4.79 -25.69
N ILE A 671 37.40 -5.72 -25.21
CA ILE A 671 37.73 -7.15 -25.11
C ILE A 671 37.90 -7.79 -26.53
N ASP A 672 37.18 -7.31 -27.52
CA ASP A 672 37.27 -7.85 -28.90
C ASP A 672 38.61 -7.49 -29.55
N TYR A 673 39.10 -6.25 -29.32
CA TYR A 673 40.43 -5.83 -29.73
C TYR A 673 41.52 -6.64 -29.03
N MET A 674 41.41 -6.81 -27.73
CA MET A 674 42.35 -7.61 -26.94
C MET A 674 42.41 -9.05 -27.47
N ASN A 675 41.27 -9.67 -27.72
CA ASN A 675 41.21 -11.04 -28.27
C ASN A 675 41.79 -11.12 -29.70
N ALA A 676 41.45 -10.17 -30.55
CA ALA A 676 42.04 -10.07 -31.89
C ALA A 676 43.58 -9.90 -31.82
N GLY A 677 44.05 -9.06 -30.92
CA GLY A 677 45.49 -8.90 -30.68
C GLY A 677 46.18 -10.18 -30.24
N HIS A 678 45.54 -10.96 -29.32
CA HIS A 678 46.06 -12.26 -28.92
C HIS A 678 46.11 -13.25 -30.07
N VAL A 679 45.10 -13.29 -30.94
CA VAL A 679 45.09 -14.15 -32.11
C VAL A 679 46.23 -13.75 -33.08
N ALA A 680 46.38 -12.44 -33.39
CA ALA A 680 47.46 -11.94 -34.24
C ALA A 680 48.84 -12.26 -33.68
N TRP A 681 49.01 -12.11 -32.33
CA TRP A 681 50.27 -12.47 -31.66
C TRP A 681 50.65 -13.94 -31.85
N VAL A 682 49.67 -14.84 -31.64
CA VAL A 682 49.89 -16.29 -31.80
C VAL A 682 50.15 -16.68 -33.25
N MET A 683 49.57 -15.94 -34.21
CA MET A 683 49.86 -16.10 -35.67
C MET A 683 51.23 -15.54 -36.08
N GLY A 684 51.94 -14.84 -35.19
CA GLY A 684 53.24 -14.24 -35.46
C GLY A 684 53.17 -12.86 -36.13
N ASP A 685 51.97 -12.30 -36.31
CA ASP A 685 51.78 -10.95 -36.87
C ASP A 685 51.84 -9.89 -35.76
N ILE A 686 53.08 -9.56 -35.35
CA ILE A 686 53.36 -8.63 -34.26
C ILE A 686 52.88 -7.22 -34.61
N GLN A 687 52.93 -6.82 -35.89
CA GLN A 687 52.46 -5.50 -36.29
C GLN A 687 50.95 -5.36 -36.10
N LYS A 688 50.20 -6.34 -36.55
CA LYS A 688 48.76 -6.37 -36.40
C LYS A 688 48.34 -6.49 -34.92
N ALA A 689 49.04 -7.29 -34.12
CA ALA A 689 48.81 -7.40 -32.69
C ALA A 689 49.02 -6.09 -31.94
N SER A 690 49.94 -5.23 -32.41
CA SER A 690 50.18 -3.91 -31.79
C SER A 690 49.16 -2.84 -32.19
N VAL A 691 48.40 -3.07 -33.27
CA VAL A 691 47.34 -2.15 -33.73
C VAL A 691 46.05 -2.38 -32.99
N PHE A 692 45.77 -3.61 -32.59
CA PHE A 692 44.60 -3.97 -31.81
C PHE A 692 44.82 -3.68 -30.31
#